data_dd9de756aff98cbdedd0ea714fa7efdd
#
_entry.id   dd9de756aff98cbdedd0ea714fa7efdd
#
_cell.length_a   1.000
_cell.length_b   1.000
_cell.length_c   1.000
_cell.angle_alpha   90.00
_cell.angle_beta   90.00
_cell.angle_gamma   90.00
#
_symmetry.space_group_name_H-M   'P 1'
#
loop_
_entity.id
_entity.type
_entity.pdbx_description
1 polymer ?
#
loop_
_entity_poly.entity_id
_entity_poly.type
_entity_poly.pdbx_seq_one_letter_code
_entity_poly.pdbx_strand_id
1 'polypeptide(L)'
;MKFTIKHEKKGRIRVHLFQKYMNFTQADTLQYYLENLDGVKKAQVFNRTSDALIYYTGERNELLKAIQAFGYSRVSVPAQVLENSGRELNETYKEKLVNKVIFHYGRKLLLPYPLSAIYTTAMSVKYIWLGVKTLWKRKIEVPVLDATAIGVSIFRGDFSTAGSVMFLLGIGELLEEWTHKKSVDDLARTMSLNTGKVWLRSEGTEVLVDADKIQTGDLVVIHMGNVIPFDGLIAEGEAMVNQASLTGESVPVRKVKGNSVYAGTVVEEGEAVIAVKAVGGSSRYEKIAAMIEDTEKLKSGLESKAEHLADRLVPYTLGGTALTYLLTRNVTKAVSVLMVDFSCALKLAMPVSVLSAIREAGEYKITVKGGKFLEAVADADTIVFDKTGTLTKAEPTVAEVVPFNGQNEDELLRIAACLEEHFPHSMAKAVVDAAKKRKLDHEEMHSKVEYIVAHGISTTIEGKKAIIGSSHFVFEDEKCTIPEGMEEKFKNLPNEYSHLYLAIEGSLAAVICIEDPLREEAPAVVKALKKAGFSKVVMMTGDSERTARAVAARVGVDEYYSEVLPEDKASFVEKEKAKGRKVVMLGDGINDSPALSAADAGIAVSEGAEIAREIADITIGADNLEGIVILKHISDALMKRIHNNYRTIVGFNTGLILLGVAGILQPTTSALLHNTSTLLIGMNSMKNLVSTEEI
;
A
#
# COMPACT_ATOMS: atom_id res chain seq x y z
N MET A 1 35.91 -3.83 -4.39
CA MET A 1 36.23 -2.76 -5.37
C MET A 1 37.22 -1.77 -4.74
N LYS A 2 38.15 -1.14 -5.51
CA LYS A 2 39.04 -0.11 -4.96
C LYS A 2 38.31 1.23 -4.90
N PHE A 3 38.49 1.98 -3.80
CA PHE A 3 37.88 3.29 -3.61
C PHE A 3 38.76 4.22 -2.76
N THR A 4 38.46 5.52 -2.78
CA THR A 4 39.03 6.52 -1.86
C THR A 4 37.92 7.30 -1.18
N ILE A 5 38.12 7.71 0.06
CA ILE A 5 37.16 8.56 0.80
C ILE A 5 37.43 10.01 0.40
N LYS A 6 36.49 10.68 -0.25
CA LYS A 6 36.54 12.09 -0.60
C LYS A 6 36.13 13.02 0.53
N HIS A 7 35.13 12.62 1.29
CA HIS A 7 34.59 13.42 2.39
C HIS A 7 33.90 12.52 3.40
N GLU A 8 34.08 12.79 4.69
CA GLU A 8 33.48 12.04 5.77
C GLU A 8 33.01 12.97 6.88
N LYS A 9 31.82 12.70 7.42
CA LYS A 9 31.26 13.26 8.67
C LYS A 9 30.56 12.12 9.41
N LYS A 10 30.32 12.27 10.72
CA LYS A 10 29.59 11.27 11.52
C LYS A 10 28.26 10.91 10.85
N GLY A 11 28.07 9.63 10.52
CA GLY A 11 26.88 9.12 9.85
C GLY A 11 26.76 9.43 8.35
N ARG A 12 27.80 10.03 7.70
CA ARG A 12 27.79 10.35 6.27
C ARG A 12 29.19 10.21 5.67
N ILE A 13 29.32 9.42 4.62
CA ILE A 13 30.58 9.21 3.90
C ILE A 13 30.37 9.38 2.39
N ARG A 14 31.33 10.04 1.72
CA ARG A 14 31.41 10.10 0.25
C ARG A 14 32.67 9.39 -0.20
N VAL A 15 32.50 8.35 -1.00
CA VAL A 15 33.58 7.55 -1.56
C VAL A 15 33.64 7.74 -3.06
N HIS A 16 34.88 7.74 -3.61
CA HIS A 16 35.15 7.71 -5.04
C HIS A 16 35.66 6.33 -5.43
N LEU A 17 34.97 5.70 -6.39
CA LEU A 17 35.32 4.39 -6.91
C LEU A 17 36.31 4.50 -8.05
N PHE A 18 37.37 3.70 -8.03
CA PHE A 18 38.36 3.69 -9.12
C PHE A 18 37.80 3.01 -10.37
N GLN A 19 36.84 3.71 -11.02
CA GLN A 19 36.26 3.32 -12.28
C GLN A 19 36.16 4.54 -13.19
N LYS A 20 36.72 4.41 -14.41
CA LYS A 20 36.81 5.53 -15.35
C LYS A 20 35.47 6.00 -15.88
N TYR A 21 34.53 5.09 -16.00
CA TYR A 21 33.14 5.33 -16.46
C TYR A 21 32.19 4.34 -15.77
N MET A 22 31.06 4.82 -15.36
CA MET A 22 29.98 4.03 -14.76
C MET A 22 28.72 4.23 -15.61
N ASN A 23 28.22 3.15 -16.21
CA ASN A 23 26.93 3.20 -16.91
C ASN A 23 25.76 3.22 -15.89
N PHE A 24 24.54 3.44 -16.36
CA PHE A 24 23.35 3.54 -15.49
C PHE A 24 23.12 2.24 -14.71
N THR A 25 23.15 1.09 -15.38
CA THR A 25 22.97 -0.23 -14.76
C THR A 25 24.00 -0.47 -13.63
N GLN A 26 25.26 -0.13 -13.86
CA GLN A 26 26.31 -0.25 -12.84
C GLN A 26 26.05 0.69 -11.65
N ALA A 27 25.62 1.92 -11.92
CA ALA A 27 25.30 2.87 -10.85
C ALA A 27 24.11 2.39 -10.01
N ASP A 28 23.09 1.82 -10.65
CA ASP A 28 21.89 1.30 -9.99
C ASP A 28 22.18 0.01 -9.21
N THR A 29 23.00 -0.90 -9.79
CA THR A 29 23.50 -2.08 -9.09
C THR A 29 24.26 -1.73 -7.81
N LEU A 30 25.15 -0.75 -7.89
CA LEU A 30 25.90 -0.30 -6.72
C LEU A 30 25.01 0.39 -5.70
N GLN A 31 24.07 1.22 -6.14
CA GLN A 31 23.13 1.90 -5.25
C GLN A 31 22.26 0.90 -4.53
N TYR A 32 21.67 -0.06 -5.24
CA TYR A 32 20.89 -1.14 -4.66
C TYR A 32 21.67 -1.93 -3.62
N TYR A 33 22.91 -2.32 -3.94
CA TYR A 33 23.77 -3.02 -3.00
C TYR A 33 24.01 -2.23 -1.72
N LEU A 34 24.31 -0.93 -1.84
CA LEU A 34 24.60 -0.07 -0.70
C LEU A 34 23.35 0.17 0.17
N GLU A 35 22.18 0.33 -0.44
CA GLU A 35 20.91 0.55 0.27
C GLU A 35 20.42 -0.70 1.01
N ASN A 36 20.87 -1.90 0.62
CA ASN A 36 20.56 -3.17 1.29
C ASN A 36 21.64 -3.63 2.30
N LEU A 37 22.61 -2.79 2.63
CA LEU A 37 23.56 -3.09 3.70
C LEU A 37 22.99 -2.70 5.06
N ASP A 38 23.20 -3.56 6.07
CA ASP A 38 22.78 -3.29 7.43
C ASP A 38 23.38 -1.97 7.94
N GLY A 39 22.55 -1.13 8.54
CA GLY A 39 22.94 0.17 9.06
C GLY A 39 23.09 1.28 8.01
N VAL A 40 22.81 1.04 6.73
CA VAL A 40 22.73 2.10 5.72
C VAL A 40 21.31 2.63 5.63
N LYS A 41 21.14 3.93 5.87
CA LYS A 41 19.84 4.61 5.76
C LYS A 41 19.50 5.02 4.33
N LYS A 42 20.52 5.45 3.57
CA LYS A 42 20.35 5.96 2.21
C LYS A 42 21.68 5.96 1.48
N ALA A 43 21.69 5.60 0.22
CA ALA A 43 22.82 5.73 -0.67
C ALA A 43 22.44 6.49 -1.94
N GLN A 44 23.37 7.29 -2.47
CA GLN A 44 23.22 7.99 -3.74
C GLN A 44 24.49 7.83 -4.57
N VAL A 45 24.39 7.19 -5.72
CA VAL A 45 25.52 6.94 -6.62
C VAL A 45 25.47 7.90 -7.80
N PHE A 46 26.60 8.56 -8.08
CA PHE A 46 26.77 9.52 -9.17
C PHE A 46 27.59 8.86 -10.30
N ASN A 47 26.91 8.41 -11.35
CA ASN A 47 27.53 7.68 -12.47
C ASN A 47 28.62 8.48 -13.20
N ARG A 48 28.47 9.80 -13.39
CA ARG A 48 29.43 10.67 -14.09
C ARG A 48 30.74 10.86 -13.33
N THR A 49 30.70 10.88 -12.00
CA THR A 49 31.86 11.11 -11.15
C THR A 49 32.37 9.85 -10.49
N SER A 50 31.64 8.71 -10.65
CA SER A 50 31.91 7.44 -9.98
C SER A 50 32.02 7.59 -8.45
N ASP A 51 31.21 8.51 -7.87
CA ASP A 51 31.15 8.75 -6.44
C ASP A 51 29.90 8.09 -5.86
N ALA A 52 29.98 7.61 -4.61
CA ALA A 52 28.80 7.21 -3.83
C ALA A 52 28.76 8.02 -2.53
N LEU A 53 27.60 8.59 -2.23
CA LEU A 53 27.30 9.29 -0.99
C LEU A 53 26.39 8.40 -0.15
N ILE A 54 26.84 8.04 1.06
CA ILE A 54 26.18 7.05 1.90
C ILE A 54 25.89 7.68 3.26
N TYR A 55 24.63 7.56 3.71
CA TYR A 55 24.19 7.90 5.05
C TYR A 55 24.00 6.61 5.84
N TYR A 56 24.64 6.50 6.99
CA TYR A 56 24.68 5.25 7.76
C TYR A 56 24.63 5.49 9.27
N THR A 57 24.15 4.47 10.01
CA THR A 57 24.11 4.46 11.49
C THR A 57 24.92 3.31 12.09
N GLY A 58 25.34 2.33 11.26
CA GLY A 58 26.13 1.18 11.66
C GLY A 58 27.63 1.46 11.84
N GLU A 59 28.39 0.39 12.05
CA GLU A 59 29.83 0.42 12.22
C GLU A 59 30.54 0.82 10.91
N ARG A 60 31.32 1.92 10.96
CA ARG A 60 32.06 2.47 9.82
C ARG A 60 32.95 1.41 9.13
N ASN A 61 33.64 0.60 9.90
CA ASN A 61 34.57 -0.38 9.37
C ASN A 61 33.87 -1.51 8.61
N GLU A 62 32.68 -1.89 9.00
CA GLU A 62 31.85 -2.88 8.30
C GLU A 62 31.38 -2.34 6.95
N LEU A 63 30.91 -1.10 6.93
CA LEU A 63 30.54 -0.41 5.68
C LEU A 63 31.71 -0.36 4.68
N LEU A 64 32.91 0.00 5.14
CA LEU A 64 34.08 0.07 4.27
C LEU A 64 34.50 -1.31 3.74
N LYS A 65 34.42 -2.36 4.58
CA LYS A 65 34.66 -3.75 4.16
C LYS A 65 33.65 -4.20 3.12
N ALA A 66 32.35 -3.88 3.32
CA ALA A 66 31.30 -4.20 2.37
C ALA A 66 31.54 -3.52 1.00
N ILE A 67 31.88 -2.23 0.98
CA ILE A 67 32.24 -1.51 -0.26
C ILE A 67 33.46 -2.14 -0.94
N GLN A 68 34.45 -2.57 -0.17
CA GLN A 68 35.65 -3.23 -0.71
C GLN A 68 35.33 -4.60 -1.32
N ALA A 69 34.40 -5.35 -0.72
CA ALA A 69 33.95 -6.67 -1.19
C ALA A 69 33.03 -6.60 -2.40
N PHE A 70 32.48 -5.42 -2.72
CA PHE A 70 31.53 -5.23 -3.81
C PHE A 70 32.13 -5.63 -5.18
N GLY A 71 31.32 -6.30 -5.99
CA GLY A 71 31.60 -6.63 -7.38
C GLY A 71 30.31 -6.81 -8.17
N TYR A 72 30.19 -6.17 -9.32
CA TYR A 72 28.97 -6.19 -10.15
C TYR A 72 28.46 -7.59 -10.48
N SER A 73 29.34 -8.56 -10.68
CA SER A 73 28.98 -9.95 -10.99
C SER A 73 28.52 -10.78 -9.77
N ARG A 74 28.65 -10.23 -8.56
CA ARG A 74 28.33 -10.92 -7.30
C ARG A 74 27.01 -10.47 -6.71
N VAL A 75 26.41 -9.43 -7.27
CA VAL A 75 25.15 -8.84 -6.78
C VAL A 75 24.07 -9.15 -7.80
N SER A 76 23.07 -9.92 -7.40
CA SER A 76 21.85 -10.11 -8.18
C SER A 76 20.93 -8.94 -7.87
N VAL A 77 20.62 -8.13 -8.88
CA VAL A 77 19.67 -7.02 -8.75
C VAL A 77 18.42 -7.39 -9.53
N PRO A 78 17.23 -7.24 -8.96
CA PRO A 78 16.00 -7.45 -9.70
C PRO A 78 15.96 -6.57 -10.97
N ALA A 79 15.59 -7.15 -12.12
CA ALA A 79 15.56 -6.44 -13.39
C ALA A 79 14.74 -5.14 -13.32
N GLN A 80 13.66 -5.17 -12.58
CA GLN A 80 12.75 -4.04 -12.36
C GLN A 80 13.39 -2.85 -11.63
N VAL A 81 14.36 -3.09 -10.74
CA VAL A 81 15.11 -2.02 -10.07
C VAL A 81 16.00 -1.30 -11.07
N LEU A 82 16.53 -2.03 -12.04
CA LEU A 82 17.36 -1.48 -13.11
C LEU A 82 16.53 -0.72 -14.14
N GLU A 83 15.37 -1.27 -14.52
CA GLU A 83 14.45 -0.66 -15.47
C GLU A 83 13.79 0.62 -14.94
N ASN A 84 13.47 0.68 -13.65
CA ASN A 84 12.79 1.81 -13.01
C ASN A 84 13.75 2.68 -12.17
N SER A 85 15.02 2.78 -12.53
CA SER A 85 15.99 3.58 -11.78
C SER A 85 15.74 5.10 -11.86
N GLY A 86 14.95 5.54 -12.83
CA GLY A 86 14.67 6.94 -13.10
C GLY A 86 15.88 7.75 -13.67
N ARG A 87 17.08 7.15 -13.79
CA ARG A 87 18.25 7.84 -14.30
C ARG A 87 18.16 8.10 -15.79
N GLU A 88 17.79 7.09 -16.56
CA GLU A 88 17.59 7.20 -18.01
C GLU A 88 16.46 8.17 -18.32
N LEU A 89 15.37 8.10 -17.59
CA LEU A 89 14.25 9.02 -17.67
C LEU A 89 14.74 10.47 -17.47
N ASN A 90 15.44 10.74 -16.37
CA ASN A 90 15.92 12.08 -16.05
C ASN A 90 16.88 12.65 -17.11
N GLU A 91 17.81 11.84 -17.64
CA GLU A 91 18.74 12.31 -18.70
C GLU A 91 17.98 12.55 -20.02
N THR A 92 17.03 11.67 -20.40
CA THR A 92 16.21 11.84 -21.60
C THR A 92 15.41 13.15 -21.56
N TYR A 93 14.74 13.45 -20.45
CA TYR A 93 13.96 14.69 -20.33
C TYR A 93 14.83 15.92 -20.23
N LYS A 94 16.01 15.81 -19.59
CA LYS A 94 16.99 16.89 -19.55
C LYS A 94 17.53 17.21 -20.95
N GLU A 95 17.84 16.19 -21.76
CA GLU A 95 18.25 16.39 -23.16
C GLU A 95 17.13 17.04 -23.98
N LYS A 96 15.89 16.55 -23.87
CA LYS A 96 14.73 17.17 -24.53
C LYS A 96 14.58 18.64 -24.13
N LEU A 97 14.72 18.97 -22.84
CA LEU A 97 14.63 20.33 -22.32
C LEU A 97 15.74 21.21 -22.88
N VAL A 98 16.99 20.75 -22.80
CA VAL A 98 18.16 21.48 -23.31
C VAL A 98 18.03 21.73 -24.82
N ASN A 99 17.67 20.70 -25.59
CA ASN A 99 17.48 20.82 -27.03
C ASN A 99 16.38 21.83 -27.36
N LYS A 100 15.25 21.83 -26.62
CA LYS A 100 14.14 22.77 -26.81
C LYS A 100 14.57 24.21 -26.51
N VAL A 101 15.36 24.42 -25.47
CA VAL A 101 15.94 25.73 -25.12
C VAL A 101 16.92 26.20 -26.19
N ILE A 102 17.91 25.36 -26.57
CA ILE A 102 18.90 25.70 -27.60
C ILE A 102 18.20 26.02 -28.92
N PHE A 103 17.22 25.21 -29.32
CA PHE A 103 16.47 25.42 -30.55
C PHE A 103 15.69 26.75 -30.54
N HIS A 104 15.02 27.09 -29.42
CA HIS A 104 14.26 28.32 -29.29
C HIS A 104 15.17 29.56 -29.39
N TYR A 105 16.23 29.63 -28.65
CA TYR A 105 17.13 30.77 -28.65
C TYR A 105 18.03 30.79 -29.89
N GLY A 106 18.49 29.64 -30.37
CA GLY A 106 19.24 29.53 -31.64
C GLY A 106 18.43 30.03 -32.83
N ARG A 107 17.16 29.62 -32.90
CA ARG A 107 16.24 30.13 -33.93
C ARG A 107 16.05 31.66 -33.84
N LYS A 108 15.86 32.21 -32.64
CA LYS A 108 15.65 33.64 -32.40
C LYS A 108 16.88 34.45 -32.79
N LEU A 109 18.09 33.88 -32.69
CA LEU A 109 19.35 34.53 -33.02
C LEU A 109 19.72 34.40 -34.51
N LEU A 110 19.45 33.25 -35.12
CA LEU A 110 19.95 32.88 -36.43
C LEU A 110 18.94 33.06 -37.58
N LEU A 111 17.62 33.00 -37.29
CA LEU A 111 16.61 33.08 -38.34
C LEU A 111 16.19 34.52 -38.59
N PRO A 112 16.23 34.98 -39.87
CA PRO A 112 15.64 36.27 -40.25
C PRO A 112 14.17 36.37 -39.89
N TYR A 113 13.71 37.59 -39.57
CA TYR A 113 12.33 37.86 -39.12
C TYR A 113 11.24 37.22 -39.99
N PRO A 114 11.27 37.31 -41.35
CA PRO A 114 10.21 36.69 -42.17
C PRO A 114 10.11 35.17 -41.99
N LEU A 115 11.25 34.49 -41.94
CA LEU A 115 11.27 33.04 -41.76
C LEU A 115 10.85 32.62 -40.34
N SER A 116 11.23 33.42 -39.35
CA SER A 116 10.77 33.21 -37.96
C SER A 116 9.26 33.42 -37.84
N ALA A 117 8.67 34.37 -38.54
CA ALA A 117 7.23 34.59 -38.58
C ALA A 117 6.47 33.42 -39.22
N ILE A 118 6.93 32.95 -40.39
CA ILE A 118 6.36 31.78 -41.08
C ILE A 118 6.44 30.53 -40.16
N TYR A 119 7.57 30.27 -39.58
CA TYR A 119 7.75 29.14 -38.65
C TYR A 119 6.79 29.24 -37.47
N THR A 120 6.71 30.40 -36.80
CA THR A 120 5.85 30.63 -35.64
C THR A 120 4.38 30.43 -36.01
N THR A 121 3.95 30.91 -37.18
CA THR A 121 2.59 30.71 -37.69
C THR A 121 2.33 29.21 -37.96
N ALA A 122 3.25 28.52 -38.59
CA ALA A 122 3.10 27.09 -38.84
C ALA A 122 2.97 26.27 -37.54
N MET A 123 3.80 26.57 -36.54
CA MET A 123 3.74 25.90 -35.23
C MET A 123 2.48 26.21 -34.43
N SER A 124 1.87 27.39 -34.63
CA SER A 124 0.64 27.76 -33.94
C SER A 124 -0.59 26.94 -34.36
N VAL A 125 -0.55 26.35 -35.56
CA VAL A 125 -1.66 25.53 -36.09
C VAL A 125 -2.04 24.42 -35.15
N LYS A 126 -1.04 23.76 -34.53
CA LYS A 126 -1.26 22.70 -33.52
C LYS A 126 -2.14 23.19 -32.35
N TYR A 127 -1.77 24.33 -31.76
CA TYR A 127 -2.47 24.89 -30.61
C TYR A 127 -3.85 25.44 -30.96
N ILE A 128 -3.95 26.17 -32.09
CA ILE A 128 -5.23 26.71 -32.58
C ILE A 128 -6.20 25.59 -32.92
N TRP A 129 -5.71 24.53 -33.58
CA TRP A 129 -6.54 23.35 -33.90
C TRP A 129 -7.04 22.64 -32.64
N LEU A 130 -6.19 22.50 -31.62
CA LEU A 130 -6.56 21.89 -30.34
C LEU A 130 -7.66 22.68 -29.63
N GLY A 131 -7.54 24.02 -29.62
CA GLY A 131 -8.56 24.89 -29.06
C GLY A 131 -9.90 24.80 -29.83
N VAL A 132 -9.85 24.81 -31.19
CA VAL A 132 -11.05 24.65 -32.04
C VAL A 132 -11.71 23.28 -31.82
N LYS A 133 -10.92 22.21 -31.74
CA LYS A 133 -11.40 20.85 -31.46
C LYS A 133 -12.10 20.76 -30.11
N THR A 134 -11.57 21.46 -29.09
CA THR A 134 -12.16 21.52 -27.73
C THR A 134 -13.50 22.26 -27.77
N LEU A 135 -13.57 23.39 -28.45
CA LEU A 135 -14.83 24.13 -28.66
C LEU A 135 -15.86 23.30 -29.45
N TRP A 136 -15.42 22.55 -30.45
CA TRP A 136 -16.32 21.67 -31.22
C TRP A 136 -16.98 20.59 -30.37
N LYS A 137 -16.25 20.13 -29.32
CA LYS A 137 -16.81 19.26 -28.30
C LYS A 137 -17.72 19.97 -27.28
N ARG A 138 -18.02 21.26 -27.50
CA ARG A 138 -18.79 22.13 -26.58
C ARG A 138 -18.17 22.29 -25.19
N LYS A 139 -16.84 22.21 -25.12
CA LYS A 139 -16.09 22.37 -23.89
C LYS A 139 -15.26 23.66 -23.96
N ILE A 140 -15.17 24.35 -22.82
CA ILE A 140 -14.33 25.54 -22.64
C ILE A 140 -13.28 25.20 -21.62
N GLU A 141 -12.16 24.66 -22.08
CA GLU A 141 -11.03 24.18 -21.30
C GLU A 141 -9.74 24.93 -21.69
N VAL A 142 -8.62 24.66 -21.01
CA VAL A 142 -7.31 25.32 -21.20
C VAL A 142 -6.86 25.47 -22.67
N PRO A 143 -7.03 24.45 -23.56
CA PRO A 143 -6.63 24.61 -24.95
C PRO A 143 -7.31 25.80 -25.68
N VAL A 144 -8.47 26.23 -25.19
CA VAL A 144 -9.17 27.42 -25.75
C VAL A 144 -8.47 28.70 -25.32
N LEU A 145 -7.94 28.78 -24.08
CA LEU A 145 -7.15 29.91 -23.62
C LEU A 145 -5.86 30.04 -24.43
N ASP A 146 -5.13 28.95 -24.61
CA ASP A 146 -3.87 28.90 -25.33
C ASP A 146 -4.06 29.33 -26.80
N ALA A 147 -5.08 28.73 -27.45
CA ALA A 147 -5.42 29.07 -28.82
C ALA A 147 -5.80 30.58 -28.99
N THR A 148 -6.52 31.11 -28.00
CA THR A 148 -6.91 32.54 -28.01
C THR A 148 -5.68 33.43 -27.82
N ALA A 149 -4.81 33.13 -26.89
CA ALA A 149 -3.60 33.91 -26.62
C ALA A 149 -2.63 33.92 -27.81
N ILE A 150 -2.39 32.73 -28.38
CA ILE A 150 -1.51 32.59 -29.57
C ILE A 150 -2.16 33.26 -30.78
N GLY A 151 -3.44 33.01 -31.02
CA GLY A 151 -4.17 33.57 -32.16
C GLY A 151 -4.21 35.11 -32.17
N VAL A 152 -4.52 35.74 -31.02
CA VAL A 152 -4.50 37.20 -30.86
C VAL A 152 -3.09 37.75 -31.08
N SER A 153 -2.04 37.09 -30.58
CA SER A 153 -0.65 37.54 -30.79
C SER A 153 -0.25 37.50 -32.27
N ILE A 154 -0.60 36.43 -32.99
CA ILE A 154 -0.32 36.31 -34.44
C ILE A 154 -1.10 37.33 -35.23
N PHE A 155 -2.40 37.52 -34.94
CA PHE A 155 -3.23 38.49 -35.63
C PHE A 155 -2.69 39.92 -35.49
N ARG A 156 -2.02 40.24 -34.39
CA ARG A 156 -1.34 41.52 -34.19
C ARG A 156 0.04 41.62 -34.85
N GLY A 157 0.54 40.54 -35.45
CA GLY A 157 1.90 40.48 -36.00
C GLY A 157 2.99 40.33 -34.91
N ASP A 158 2.61 40.05 -33.67
CA ASP A 158 3.57 39.84 -32.58
C ASP A 158 4.00 38.36 -32.49
N PHE A 159 4.75 37.94 -33.51
CA PHE A 159 5.28 36.56 -33.60
C PHE A 159 6.29 36.23 -32.49
N SER A 160 6.92 37.24 -31.88
CA SER A 160 7.84 37.04 -30.76
C SER A 160 7.09 36.58 -29.53
N THR A 161 6.01 37.22 -29.17
CA THR A 161 5.13 36.84 -28.07
C THR A 161 4.49 35.47 -28.33
N ALA A 162 3.89 35.26 -29.51
CA ALA A 162 3.33 33.96 -29.87
C ALA A 162 4.34 32.80 -29.76
N GLY A 163 5.55 33.02 -30.30
CA GLY A 163 6.63 32.01 -30.22
C GLY A 163 7.12 31.75 -28.81
N SER A 164 7.20 32.78 -27.96
CA SER A 164 7.60 32.63 -26.54
C SER A 164 6.52 31.90 -25.72
N VAL A 165 5.23 32.20 -25.98
CA VAL A 165 4.11 31.49 -25.33
C VAL A 165 4.14 30.01 -25.70
N MET A 166 4.21 29.67 -27.00
CA MET A 166 4.30 28.26 -27.44
C MET A 166 5.51 27.54 -26.89
N PHE A 167 6.66 28.22 -26.74
CA PHE A 167 7.85 27.68 -26.13
C PHE A 167 7.63 27.36 -24.64
N LEU A 168 7.03 28.30 -23.89
CA LEU A 168 6.76 28.10 -22.46
C LEU A 168 5.70 27.02 -22.22
N LEU A 169 4.64 26.98 -23.03
CA LEU A 169 3.65 25.90 -22.98
C LEU A 169 4.32 24.54 -23.22
N GLY A 170 5.13 24.46 -24.27
CA GLY A 170 5.81 23.21 -24.57
C GLY A 170 6.89 22.82 -23.55
N ILE A 171 7.45 23.75 -22.77
CA ILE A 171 8.28 23.42 -21.60
C ILE A 171 7.38 22.91 -20.48
N GLY A 172 6.23 23.55 -20.23
CA GLY A 172 5.26 23.12 -19.25
C GLY A 172 4.81 21.68 -19.49
N GLU A 173 4.35 21.36 -20.72
CA GLU A 173 3.98 19.99 -21.13
C GLU A 173 5.12 18.98 -20.87
N LEU A 174 6.37 19.34 -21.20
CA LEU A 174 7.52 18.44 -21.00
C LEU A 174 7.83 18.19 -19.52
N LEU A 175 7.73 19.22 -18.69
CA LEU A 175 7.97 19.10 -17.25
C LEU A 175 6.84 18.35 -16.54
N GLU A 176 5.61 18.54 -16.97
CA GLU A 176 4.44 17.80 -16.51
C GLU A 176 4.59 16.31 -16.82
N GLU A 177 4.90 15.95 -18.07
CA GLU A 177 5.15 14.58 -18.48
C GLU A 177 6.31 13.94 -17.68
N TRP A 178 7.41 14.68 -17.51
CA TRP A 178 8.54 14.22 -16.70
C TRP A 178 8.15 13.97 -15.24
N THR A 179 7.42 14.90 -14.62
CA THR A 179 7.03 14.82 -13.22
C THR A 179 6.09 13.63 -13.00
N HIS A 180 5.13 13.43 -13.88
CA HIS A 180 4.20 12.30 -13.84
C HIS A 180 4.96 10.97 -14.00
N LYS A 181 5.76 10.81 -15.06
CA LYS A 181 6.53 9.58 -15.29
C LYS A 181 7.48 9.27 -14.15
N LYS A 182 8.17 10.29 -13.63
CA LYS A 182 9.05 10.10 -12.48
C LYS A 182 8.32 9.62 -11.24
N SER A 183 7.14 10.15 -10.95
CA SER A 183 6.33 9.73 -9.80
C SER A 183 5.85 8.28 -9.95
N VAL A 184 5.46 7.90 -11.17
CA VAL A 184 5.07 6.51 -11.50
C VAL A 184 6.27 5.56 -11.36
N ASP A 185 7.44 5.92 -11.89
CA ASP A 185 8.67 5.12 -11.77
C ASP A 185 9.12 4.95 -10.31
N ASP A 186 9.08 6.04 -9.52
CA ASP A 186 9.43 6.02 -8.10
C ASP A 186 8.47 5.10 -7.32
N LEU A 187 7.15 5.14 -7.62
CA LEU A 187 6.16 4.24 -7.04
C LEU A 187 6.40 2.78 -7.46
N ALA A 188 6.57 2.52 -8.76
CA ALA A 188 6.83 1.18 -9.28
C ALA A 188 8.09 0.56 -8.65
N ARG A 189 9.16 1.36 -8.48
CA ARG A 189 10.38 0.94 -7.81
C ARG A 189 10.13 0.53 -6.36
N THR A 190 9.41 1.33 -5.59
CA THR A 190 9.09 1.04 -4.18
C THR A 190 8.28 -0.25 -4.05
N MET A 191 7.29 -0.45 -4.93
CA MET A 191 6.45 -1.64 -4.95
C MET A 191 7.18 -2.90 -5.43
N SER A 192 8.16 -2.77 -6.34
CA SER A 192 8.93 -3.90 -6.88
C SER A 192 9.89 -4.52 -5.87
N LEU A 193 10.24 -3.83 -4.80
CA LEU A 193 11.11 -4.34 -3.73
C LEU A 193 10.41 -5.35 -2.82
N ASN A 194 9.08 -5.43 -2.85
CA ASN A 194 8.28 -6.40 -2.09
C ASN A 194 8.03 -7.68 -2.91
N THR A 195 9.00 -8.60 -2.97
CA THR A 195 8.86 -9.87 -3.69
C THR A 195 7.98 -10.86 -2.93
N GLY A 196 6.88 -11.31 -3.54
CA GLY A 196 6.10 -12.45 -3.04
C GLY A 196 6.96 -13.73 -3.04
N LYS A 197 6.87 -14.51 -1.97
CA LYS A 197 7.51 -15.83 -1.87
C LYS A 197 6.45 -16.90 -2.06
N VAL A 198 6.85 -18.02 -2.66
CA VAL A 198 5.97 -19.18 -2.90
C VAL A 198 6.64 -20.45 -2.42
N TRP A 199 5.83 -21.43 -2.02
CA TRP A 199 6.31 -22.73 -1.60
C TRP A 199 6.54 -23.62 -2.83
N LEU A 200 7.78 -23.83 -3.19
CA LEU A 200 8.20 -24.77 -4.23
C LEU A 200 8.36 -26.16 -3.63
N ARG A 201 7.72 -27.16 -4.21
CA ARG A 201 7.89 -28.56 -3.83
C ARG A 201 9.02 -29.17 -4.65
N SER A 202 10.13 -29.50 -3.97
CA SER A 202 11.30 -30.15 -4.56
C SER A 202 11.67 -31.38 -3.75
N GLU A 203 11.78 -32.55 -4.41
CA GLU A 203 12.19 -33.83 -3.80
C GLU A 203 11.38 -34.20 -2.52
N GLY A 204 10.09 -33.85 -2.49
CA GLY A 204 9.21 -34.16 -1.34
C GLY A 204 9.30 -33.19 -0.16
N THR A 205 10.12 -32.14 -0.26
CA THR A 205 10.21 -31.05 0.72
C THR A 205 9.68 -29.74 0.14
N GLU A 206 9.13 -28.90 1.01
CA GLU A 206 8.66 -27.56 0.64
C GLU A 206 9.73 -26.53 0.95
N VAL A 207 10.10 -25.75 -0.05
CA VAL A 207 11.12 -24.71 0.06
C VAL A 207 10.51 -23.37 -0.32
N LEU A 208 10.63 -22.38 0.56
CA LEU A 208 10.14 -21.04 0.29
C LEU A 208 11.11 -20.31 -0.66
N VAL A 209 10.67 -20.03 -1.88
CA VAL A 209 11.47 -19.37 -2.93
C VAL A 209 10.79 -18.10 -3.41
N ASP A 210 11.57 -17.19 -4.01
CA ASP A 210 11.01 -16.00 -4.64
C ASP A 210 10.19 -16.42 -5.87
N ALA A 211 9.02 -15.83 -6.06
CA ALA A 211 8.08 -16.18 -7.13
C ALA A 211 8.67 -16.00 -8.55
N ASP A 212 9.66 -15.12 -8.70
CA ASP A 212 10.37 -14.88 -9.98
C ASP A 212 11.30 -16.01 -10.39
N LYS A 213 11.62 -16.93 -9.47
CA LYS A 213 12.47 -18.12 -9.77
C LYS A 213 11.68 -19.33 -10.25
N ILE A 214 10.35 -19.28 -10.18
CA ILE A 214 9.46 -20.37 -10.61
C ILE A 214 9.45 -20.50 -12.15
N GLN A 215 9.44 -21.73 -12.64
CA GLN A 215 9.38 -22.06 -14.06
C GLN A 215 8.12 -22.88 -14.40
N THR A 216 7.75 -22.87 -15.68
CA THR A 216 6.67 -23.72 -16.16
C THR A 216 7.00 -25.20 -15.92
N GLY A 217 6.10 -25.91 -15.27
CA GLY A 217 6.27 -27.30 -14.86
C GLY A 217 6.64 -27.48 -13.39
N ASP A 218 7.03 -26.42 -12.68
CA ASP A 218 7.30 -26.49 -11.24
C ASP A 218 6.02 -26.79 -10.46
N LEU A 219 6.19 -27.47 -9.31
CA LEU A 219 5.11 -27.78 -8.39
C LEU A 219 5.12 -26.77 -7.24
N VAL A 220 4.07 -25.96 -7.17
CA VAL A 220 3.89 -24.94 -6.15
C VAL A 220 2.79 -25.38 -5.18
N VAL A 221 3.09 -25.37 -3.89
CA VAL A 221 2.13 -25.70 -2.82
C VAL A 221 1.39 -24.45 -2.41
N ILE A 222 0.07 -24.53 -2.39
CA ILE A 222 -0.81 -23.43 -1.99
C ILE A 222 -1.59 -23.86 -0.77
N HIS A 223 -1.29 -23.27 0.36
CA HIS A 223 -1.99 -23.52 1.61
C HIS A 223 -3.30 -22.70 1.68
N MET A 224 -4.19 -23.11 2.57
CA MET A 224 -5.40 -22.38 2.90
C MET A 224 -5.09 -20.90 3.23
N GLY A 225 -5.87 -19.99 2.69
CA GLY A 225 -5.68 -18.57 2.87
C GLY A 225 -4.74 -17.90 1.84
N ASN A 226 -4.05 -18.65 0.99
CA ASN A 226 -3.11 -18.10 0.02
C ASN A 226 -3.74 -17.90 -1.36
N VAL A 227 -3.29 -16.85 -2.05
CA VAL A 227 -3.63 -16.61 -3.46
C VAL A 227 -2.80 -17.56 -4.34
N ILE A 228 -3.42 -18.09 -5.36
CA ILE A 228 -2.78 -18.87 -6.40
C ILE A 228 -1.92 -17.93 -7.26
N PRO A 229 -0.58 -18.05 -7.24
CA PRO A 229 0.30 -17.07 -7.87
C PRO A 229 0.47 -17.25 -9.38
N PHE A 230 0.14 -18.44 -9.89
CA PHE A 230 0.34 -18.81 -11.30
C PHE A 230 -0.84 -19.60 -11.85
N ASP A 231 -1.11 -19.46 -13.14
CA ASP A 231 -2.05 -20.33 -13.82
C ASP A 231 -1.50 -21.76 -13.89
N GLY A 232 -2.31 -22.75 -13.53
CA GLY A 232 -1.87 -24.13 -13.49
C GLY A 232 -2.97 -25.17 -13.43
N LEU A 233 -2.56 -26.41 -13.18
CA LEU A 233 -3.44 -27.53 -12.91
C LEU A 233 -3.16 -28.05 -11.51
N ILE A 234 -4.21 -28.42 -10.77
CA ILE A 234 -4.02 -29.16 -9.52
C ILE A 234 -3.38 -30.51 -9.84
N ALA A 235 -2.16 -30.69 -9.35
CA ALA A 235 -1.40 -31.93 -9.46
C ALA A 235 -1.74 -32.90 -8.34
N GLU A 236 -1.90 -32.38 -7.11
CA GLU A 236 -2.23 -33.14 -5.90
C GLU A 236 -3.10 -32.28 -4.97
N GLY A 237 -3.87 -32.93 -4.10
CA GLY A 237 -4.74 -32.26 -3.13
C GLY A 237 -6.11 -31.86 -3.66
N GLU A 238 -6.86 -31.19 -2.82
CA GLU A 238 -8.22 -30.69 -3.08
C GLU A 238 -8.39 -29.37 -2.33
N ALA A 239 -9.01 -28.38 -2.98
CA ALA A 239 -9.24 -27.08 -2.38
C ALA A 239 -10.55 -26.45 -2.83
N MET A 240 -11.16 -25.66 -1.94
CA MET A 240 -12.22 -24.71 -2.26
C MET A 240 -11.56 -23.40 -2.69
N VAL A 241 -11.77 -23.03 -3.94
CA VAL A 241 -11.11 -21.86 -4.54
C VAL A 241 -12.14 -20.77 -4.82
N ASN A 242 -11.95 -19.62 -4.20
CA ASN A 242 -12.70 -18.41 -4.48
C ASN A 242 -12.18 -17.76 -5.78
N GLN A 243 -13.07 -17.60 -6.73
CA GLN A 243 -12.80 -17.04 -8.05
C GLN A 243 -13.48 -15.66 -8.26
N ALA A 244 -13.95 -15.03 -7.20
CA ALA A 244 -14.68 -13.76 -7.26
C ALA A 244 -13.91 -12.66 -8.00
N SER A 245 -12.58 -12.67 -7.89
CA SER A 245 -11.69 -11.74 -8.60
C SER A 245 -11.75 -11.88 -10.14
N LEU A 246 -12.14 -13.05 -10.65
CA LEU A 246 -12.24 -13.32 -12.08
C LEU A 246 -13.67 -13.36 -12.60
N THR A 247 -14.59 -13.94 -11.83
CA THR A 247 -15.97 -14.20 -12.25
C THR A 247 -16.98 -13.25 -11.66
N GLY A 248 -16.63 -12.55 -10.58
CA GLY A 248 -17.54 -11.74 -9.77
C GLY A 248 -18.47 -12.55 -8.87
N GLU A 249 -18.37 -13.88 -8.86
CA GLU A 249 -19.18 -14.78 -8.03
C GLU A 249 -18.46 -15.11 -6.73
N SER A 250 -19.06 -14.83 -5.59
CA SER A 250 -18.46 -15.01 -4.26
C SER A 250 -18.50 -16.44 -3.73
N VAL A 251 -19.11 -17.40 -4.46
CA VAL A 251 -19.23 -18.79 -4.01
C VAL A 251 -17.95 -19.56 -4.39
N PRO A 252 -17.22 -20.15 -3.42
CA PRO A 252 -16.03 -20.92 -3.70
C PRO A 252 -16.32 -22.18 -4.54
N VAL A 253 -15.45 -22.48 -5.46
CA VAL A 253 -15.58 -23.64 -6.37
C VAL A 253 -14.62 -24.75 -5.94
N ARG A 254 -15.16 -25.95 -5.72
CA ARG A 254 -14.34 -27.13 -5.41
C ARG A 254 -13.44 -27.49 -6.59
N LYS A 255 -12.15 -27.55 -6.36
CA LYS A 255 -11.11 -27.90 -7.32
C LYS A 255 -10.39 -29.17 -6.84
N VAL A 256 -10.29 -30.13 -7.74
CA VAL A 256 -9.64 -31.41 -7.48
C VAL A 256 -8.54 -31.67 -8.52
N LYS A 257 -7.74 -32.69 -8.33
CA LYS A 257 -6.66 -33.09 -9.26
C LYS A 257 -7.11 -33.04 -10.73
N GLY A 258 -6.33 -32.35 -11.55
CA GLY A 258 -6.60 -32.13 -12.98
C GLY A 258 -7.44 -30.93 -13.32
N ASN A 259 -8.06 -30.27 -12.33
CA ASN A 259 -8.78 -29.02 -12.57
C ASN A 259 -7.82 -27.85 -12.81
N SER A 260 -8.24 -26.93 -13.68
CA SER A 260 -7.51 -25.67 -13.89
C SER A 260 -7.77 -24.69 -12.74
N VAL A 261 -6.70 -24.02 -12.35
CA VAL A 261 -6.71 -22.92 -11.39
C VAL A 261 -6.01 -21.72 -12.02
N TYR A 262 -6.42 -20.54 -11.60
CA TYR A 262 -6.00 -19.29 -12.22
C TYR A 262 -5.30 -18.38 -11.21
N ALA A 263 -4.28 -17.68 -11.67
CA ALA A 263 -3.58 -16.69 -10.87
C ALA A 263 -4.53 -15.60 -10.36
N GLY A 264 -4.37 -15.20 -9.11
CA GLY A 264 -5.23 -14.19 -8.47
C GLY A 264 -6.51 -14.76 -7.83
N THR A 265 -6.75 -16.09 -7.93
CA THR A 265 -7.80 -16.76 -7.16
C THR A 265 -7.27 -17.26 -5.83
N VAL A 266 -8.15 -17.56 -4.88
CA VAL A 266 -7.79 -17.79 -3.50
C VAL A 266 -8.25 -19.16 -3.02
N VAL A 267 -7.39 -19.87 -2.29
CA VAL A 267 -7.74 -21.13 -1.61
C VAL A 267 -8.40 -20.77 -0.26
N GLU A 268 -9.73 -20.94 -0.14
CA GLU A 268 -10.46 -20.70 1.11
C GLU A 268 -10.39 -21.89 2.07
N GLU A 269 -10.47 -23.12 1.54
CA GLU A 269 -10.38 -24.35 2.33
C GLU A 269 -9.53 -25.38 1.61
N GLY A 270 -8.83 -26.23 2.37
CA GLY A 270 -7.98 -27.29 1.86
C GLY A 270 -6.57 -26.82 1.46
N GLU A 271 -5.87 -27.68 0.75
CA GLU A 271 -4.51 -27.45 0.25
C GLU A 271 -4.38 -28.06 -1.13
N ALA A 272 -3.69 -27.37 -2.03
CA ALA A 272 -3.46 -27.86 -3.38
C ALA A 272 -2.00 -27.69 -3.82
N VAL A 273 -1.47 -28.72 -4.48
CA VAL A 273 -0.21 -28.63 -5.22
C VAL A 273 -0.53 -28.33 -6.67
N ILE A 274 -0.01 -27.24 -7.19
CA ILE A 274 -0.30 -26.76 -8.53
C ILE A 274 0.91 -26.97 -9.43
N ALA A 275 0.72 -27.66 -10.55
CA ALA A 275 1.71 -27.69 -11.64
C ALA A 275 1.55 -26.41 -12.47
N VAL A 276 2.56 -25.57 -12.47
CA VAL A 276 2.56 -24.28 -13.14
C VAL A 276 2.53 -24.48 -14.67
N LYS A 277 1.50 -23.95 -15.33
CA LYS A 277 1.32 -24.03 -16.79
C LYS A 277 1.91 -22.85 -17.53
N ALA A 278 1.82 -21.68 -16.94
CA ALA A 278 2.35 -20.46 -17.51
C ALA A 278 2.95 -19.58 -16.40
N VAL A 279 4.21 -19.25 -16.56
CA VAL A 279 4.92 -18.25 -15.73
C VAL A 279 4.72 -16.84 -16.31
N GLY A 280 3.82 -16.69 -17.25
CA GLY A 280 3.60 -15.46 -17.98
C GLY A 280 2.13 -15.21 -18.27
N GLY A 281 1.53 -14.49 -17.40
CA GLY A 281 0.22 -13.87 -17.60
C GLY A 281 0.08 -12.71 -16.64
N SER A 282 0.68 -11.64 -16.91
CA SER A 282 0.98 -10.42 -16.19
C SER A 282 2.34 -10.52 -15.49
N SER A 283 3.34 -10.00 -16.17
CA SER A 283 4.60 -9.66 -15.49
C SER A 283 4.21 -8.80 -14.27
N ARG A 284 4.97 -8.89 -13.20
CA ARG A 284 4.76 -8.06 -12.02
C ARG A 284 4.66 -6.57 -12.38
N TYR A 285 5.35 -6.18 -13.46
CA TYR A 285 5.23 -4.86 -14.08
C TYR A 285 3.81 -4.57 -14.58
N GLU A 286 3.13 -5.53 -15.22
CA GLU A 286 1.73 -5.35 -15.67
C GLU A 286 0.77 -5.25 -14.48
N LYS A 287 0.98 -6.00 -13.38
CA LYS A 287 0.22 -5.84 -12.13
C LYS A 287 0.47 -4.47 -11.49
N ILE A 288 1.72 -4.03 -11.43
CA ILE A 288 2.07 -2.69 -10.94
C ILE A 288 1.50 -1.61 -11.86
N ALA A 289 1.60 -1.77 -13.18
CA ALA A 289 1.03 -0.85 -14.15
C ALA A 289 -0.51 -0.80 -14.05
N ALA A 290 -1.17 -1.97 -13.91
CA ALA A 290 -2.61 -2.04 -13.67
C ALA A 290 -2.99 -1.38 -12.34
N MET A 291 -2.23 -1.60 -11.27
CA MET A 291 -2.46 -0.96 -9.97
C MET A 291 -2.28 0.56 -10.04
N ILE A 292 -1.31 1.06 -10.80
CA ILE A 292 -1.13 2.50 -11.05
C ILE A 292 -2.30 3.04 -11.86
N GLU A 293 -2.75 2.33 -12.90
CA GLU A 293 -3.92 2.70 -13.69
C GLU A 293 -5.20 2.70 -12.85
N ASP A 294 -5.36 1.72 -11.96
CA ASP A 294 -6.49 1.67 -11.02
C ASP A 294 -6.38 2.76 -9.95
N THR A 295 -5.18 3.09 -9.49
CA THR A 295 -4.94 4.25 -8.60
C THR A 295 -5.40 5.56 -9.27
N GLU A 296 -5.16 5.72 -10.58
CA GLU A 296 -5.67 6.87 -11.34
C GLU A 296 -7.19 6.87 -11.46
N LYS A 297 -7.83 5.70 -11.52
CA LYS A 297 -9.31 5.56 -11.53
C LYS A 297 -9.91 5.84 -10.15
N LEU A 298 -9.20 5.50 -9.07
CA LEU A 298 -9.60 5.69 -7.67
C LEU A 298 -9.13 7.04 -7.11
N LYS A 299 -9.33 8.11 -7.89
CA LYS A 299 -8.97 9.48 -7.49
C LYS A 299 -9.67 9.91 -6.20
N SER A 300 -8.97 10.70 -5.40
CA SER A 300 -9.58 11.33 -4.22
C SER A 300 -10.69 12.29 -4.62
N GLY A 301 -11.66 12.48 -3.72
CA GLY A 301 -12.75 13.43 -3.95
C GLY A 301 -12.24 14.88 -4.05
N LEU A 302 -11.17 15.23 -3.32
CA LEU A 302 -10.52 16.54 -3.38
C LEU A 302 -9.76 16.73 -4.69
N GLU A 303 -9.07 15.71 -5.19
CA GLU A 303 -8.39 15.73 -6.48
C GLU A 303 -9.39 15.96 -7.62
N SER A 304 -10.49 15.20 -7.63
CA SER A 304 -11.57 15.34 -8.61
C SER A 304 -12.23 16.72 -8.53
N LYS A 305 -12.50 17.25 -7.33
CA LYS A 305 -13.02 18.60 -7.13
C LYS A 305 -12.06 19.69 -7.63
N ALA A 306 -10.75 19.53 -7.39
CA ALA A 306 -9.74 20.48 -7.86
C ALA A 306 -9.64 20.51 -9.39
N GLU A 307 -9.67 19.34 -10.05
CA GLU A 307 -9.72 19.26 -11.53
C GLU A 307 -10.96 19.94 -12.09
N HIS A 308 -12.14 19.65 -11.56
CA HIS A 308 -13.37 20.28 -11.99
C HIS A 308 -13.42 21.79 -11.75
N LEU A 309 -12.85 22.26 -10.64
CA LEU A 309 -12.78 23.69 -10.34
C LEU A 309 -11.84 24.39 -11.31
N ALA A 310 -10.72 23.77 -11.65
CA ALA A 310 -9.76 24.30 -12.60
C ALA A 310 -10.42 24.56 -13.96
N ASP A 311 -11.16 23.59 -14.51
CA ASP A 311 -11.86 23.75 -15.78
C ASP A 311 -12.99 24.79 -15.70
N ARG A 312 -13.70 24.89 -14.56
CA ARG A 312 -14.72 25.94 -14.33
C ARG A 312 -14.16 27.36 -14.31
N LEU A 313 -12.88 27.54 -13.97
CA LEU A 313 -12.24 28.86 -13.96
C LEU A 313 -11.93 29.39 -15.36
N VAL A 314 -11.82 28.54 -16.38
CA VAL A 314 -11.48 28.93 -17.76
C VAL A 314 -12.45 29.96 -18.35
N PRO A 315 -13.79 29.79 -18.28
CA PRO A 315 -14.73 30.82 -18.75
C PRO A 315 -14.58 32.18 -18.04
N TYR A 316 -14.25 32.15 -16.72
CA TYR A 316 -14.03 33.38 -15.94
C TYR A 316 -12.75 34.10 -16.39
N THR A 317 -11.68 33.34 -16.71
CA THR A 317 -10.43 33.90 -17.24
C THR A 317 -10.67 34.55 -18.62
N LEU A 318 -11.44 33.88 -19.50
CA LEU A 318 -11.85 34.49 -20.79
C LEU A 318 -12.70 35.72 -20.61
N GLY A 319 -13.71 35.68 -19.72
CA GLY A 319 -14.55 36.83 -19.37
C GLY A 319 -13.74 37.98 -18.77
N GLY A 320 -12.83 37.68 -17.85
CA GLY A 320 -11.90 38.65 -17.26
C GLY A 320 -10.97 39.30 -18.29
N THR A 321 -10.50 38.52 -19.28
CA THR A 321 -9.72 39.02 -20.40
C THR A 321 -10.52 39.99 -21.25
N ALA A 322 -11.75 39.64 -21.64
CA ALA A 322 -12.64 40.51 -22.40
C ALA A 322 -12.95 41.80 -21.62
N LEU A 323 -13.27 41.67 -20.33
CA LEU A 323 -13.52 42.82 -19.47
C LEU A 323 -12.28 43.72 -19.32
N THR A 324 -11.09 43.14 -19.12
CA THR A 324 -9.84 43.92 -19.08
C THR A 324 -9.62 44.69 -20.37
N TYR A 325 -9.88 44.07 -21.53
CA TYR A 325 -9.79 44.78 -22.80
C TYR A 325 -10.82 45.90 -22.94
N LEU A 326 -12.06 45.67 -22.57
CA LEU A 326 -13.12 46.68 -22.61
C LEU A 326 -12.81 47.91 -21.75
N LEU A 327 -12.28 47.68 -20.55
CA LEU A 327 -11.96 48.74 -19.57
C LEU A 327 -10.67 49.48 -19.93
N THR A 328 -9.62 48.76 -20.34
CA THR A 328 -8.29 49.35 -20.55
C THR A 328 -7.98 49.73 -22.01
N ARG A 329 -8.74 49.16 -22.95
CA ARG A 329 -8.47 49.22 -24.40
C ARG A 329 -7.06 48.80 -24.78
N ASN A 330 -6.43 48.04 -23.90
CA ASN A 330 -5.03 47.57 -24.05
C ASN A 330 -4.99 46.04 -24.17
N VAL A 331 -4.66 45.56 -25.36
CA VAL A 331 -4.60 44.12 -25.68
C VAL A 331 -3.50 43.42 -24.87
N THR A 332 -2.37 44.12 -24.64
CA THR A 332 -1.24 43.52 -23.85
C THR A 332 -1.68 43.20 -22.43
N LYS A 333 -2.43 44.09 -21.77
CA LYS A 333 -3.01 43.86 -20.48
C LYS A 333 -4.04 42.72 -20.49
N ALA A 334 -4.88 42.66 -21.52
CA ALA A 334 -5.84 41.59 -21.68
C ALA A 334 -5.16 40.22 -21.91
N VAL A 335 -4.13 40.16 -22.76
CA VAL A 335 -3.35 38.94 -22.99
C VAL A 335 -2.60 38.48 -21.73
N SER A 336 -2.16 39.40 -20.84
CA SER A 336 -1.53 39.01 -19.57
C SER A 336 -2.46 38.19 -18.67
N VAL A 337 -3.78 38.37 -18.75
CA VAL A 337 -4.77 37.57 -18.02
C VAL A 337 -4.81 36.14 -18.59
N LEU A 338 -4.73 35.99 -19.91
CA LEU A 338 -4.73 34.69 -20.60
C LEU A 338 -3.47 33.85 -20.29
N MET A 339 -2.36 34.52 -19.93
CA MET A 339 -1.08 33.83 -19.69
C MET A 339 -1.01 33.11 -18.33
N VAL A 340 -2.01 33.30 -17.48
CA VAL A 340 -2.04 32.74 -16.14
C VAL A 340 -3.24 31.79 -16.04
N ASP A 341 -2.95 30.51 -16.04
CA ASP A 341 -3.93 29.44 -15.91
C ASP A 341 -3.86 28.80 -14.50
N PHE A 342 -5.02 28.51 -13.92
CA PHE A 342 -5.11 27.83 -12.63
C PHE A 342 -5.05 26.31 -12.79
N SER A 343 -5.37 25.80 -13.96
CA SER A 343 -5.61 24.40 -14.25
C SER A 343 -4.33 23.58 -14.28
N CYS A 344 -3.28 24.07 -14.96
CA CYS A 344 -2.03 23.35 -15.15
C CYS A 344 -1.39 22.94 -13.81
N ALA A 345 -1.27 23.90 -12.88
CA ALA A 345 -0.66 23.64 -11.59
C ALA A 345 -1.49 22.68 -10.71
N LEU A 346 -2.84 22.80 -10.76
CA LEU A 346 -3.73 21.92 -9.99
C LEU A 346 -3.72 20.50 -10.54
N LYS A 347 -3.85 20.34 -11.87
CA LYS A 347 -3.85 19.00 -12.53
C LYS A 347 -2.52 18.26 -12.39
N LEU A 348 -1.40 18.97 -12.20
CA LEU A 348 -0.10 18.38 -11.96
C LEU A 348 0.14 18.09 -10.47
N ALA A 349 -0.06 19.08 -9.59
CA ALA A 349 0.37 18.99 -8.19
C ALA A 349 -0.45 17.99 -7.37
N MET A 350 -1.74 17.80 -7.67
CA MET A 350 -2.62 16.92 -6.90
C MET A 350 -2.27 15.44 -7.12
N PRO A 351 -2.29 14.89 -8.34
CA PRO A 351 -1.91 13.49 -8.57
C PRO A 351 -0.50 13.17 -8.09
N VAL A 352 0.45 14.08 -8.31
CA VAL A 352 1.84 13.92 -7.85
C VAL A 352 1.93 13.85 -6.33
N SER A 353 1.13 14.64 -5.60
CA SER A 353 1.08 14.58 -4.14
C SER A 353 0.55 13.22 -3.65
N VAL A 354 -0.50 12.71 -4.29
CA VAL A 354 -1.10 11.39 -3.98
C VAL A 354 -0.10 10.27 -4.27
N LEU A 355 0.52 10.25 -5.45
CA LEU A 355 1.54 9.25 -5.80
C LEU A 355 2.74 9.30 -4.83
N SER A 356 3.14 10.50 -4.41
CA SER A 356 4.20 10.65 -3.41
C SER A 356 3.81 10.09 -2.04
N ALA A 357 2.55 10.28 -1.62
CA ALA A 357 2.02 9.71 -0.39
C ALA A 357 1.97 8.17 -0.42
N ILE A 358 1.48 7.60 -1.53
CA ILE A 358 1.44 6.15 -1.74
C ILE A 358 2.85 5.56 -1.73
N ARG A 359 3.81 6.21 -2.40
CA ARG A 359 5.21 5.81 -2.37
C ARG A 359 5.77 5.82 -0.96
N GLU A 360 5.55 6.92 -0.21
CA GLU A 360 6.04 7.08 1.16
C GLU A 360 5.42 6.04 2.09
N ALA A 361 4.12 5.74 1.97
CA ALA A 361 3.48 4.65 2.68
C ALA A 361 4.16 3.30 2.38
N GLY A 362 4.53 3.05 1.12
CA GLY A 362 5.28 1.86 0.70
C GLY A 362 6.65 1.71 1.38
N GLU A 363 7.33 2.81 1.72
CA GLU A 363 8.60 2.79 2.49
C GLU A 363 8.40 2.19 3.91
N TYR A 364 7.17 2.28 4.45
CA TYR A 364 6.76 1.70 5.75
C TYR A 364 5.99 0.37 5.62
N LYS A 365 6.12 -0.32 4.48
CA LYS A 365 5.40 -1.57 4.17
C LYS A 365 3.88 -1.44 4.16
N ILE A 366 3.36 -0.25 3.87
CA ILE A 366 1.93 0.03 3.74
C ILE A 366 1.60 0.14 2.25
N THR A 367 0.69 -0.71 1.78
CA THR A 367 0.22 -0.67 0.39
C THR A 367 -1.16 -0.03 0.34
N VAL A 368 -1.32 0.99 -0.50
CA VAL A 368 -2.58 1.75 -0.66
C VAL A 368 -3.05 1.64 -2.10
N LYS A 369 -4.29 1.22 -2.34
CA LYS A 369 -4.85 1.02 -3.68
C LYS A 369 -5.26 2.31 -4.40
N GLY A 370 -5.37 3.43 -3.71
CA GLY A 370 -5.73 4.70 -4.34
C GLY A 370 -5.85 5.88 -3.39
N GLY A 371 -5.77 7.08 -3.94
CA GLY A 371 -5.80 8.34 -3.19
C GLY A 371 -7.09 8.57 -2.38
N LYS A 372 -8.21 8.04 -2.86
CA LYS A 372 -9.50 8.14 -2.16
C LYS A 372 -9.47 7.48 -0.78
N PHE A 373 -8.64 6.45 -0.59
CA PHE A 373 -8.53 5.74 0.68
C PHE A 373 -7.65 6.50 1.68
N LEU A 374 -6.62 7.21 1.20
CA LEU A 374 -5.87 8.16 2.04
C LEU A 374 -6.76 9.31 2.51
N GLU A 375 -7.62 9.85 1.63
CA GLU A 375 -8.61 10.85 2.00
C GLU A 375 -9.59 10.29 3.06
N ALA A 376 -10.08 9.06 2.88
CA ALA A 376 -10.98 8.40 3.82
C ALA A 376 -10.32 8.22 5.20
N VAL A 377 -9.05 7.80 5.26
CA VAL A 377 -8.29 7.68 6.52
C VAL A 377 -8.06 9.05 7.18
N ALA A 378 -7.79 10.11 6.38
CA ALA A 378 -7.63 11.46 6.92
C ALA A 378 -8.93 11.98 7.54
N ASP A 379 -10.06 11.76 6.87
CA ASP A 379 -11.39 12.23 7.29
C ASP A 379 -12.05 11.34 8.34
N ALA A 380 -11.49 10.15 8.63
CA ALA A 380 -12.08 9.20 9.55
C ALA A 380 -12.10 9.69 10.99
N ASP A 381 -13.25 9.57 11.62
CA ASP A 381 -13.49 9.86 13.03
C ASP A 381 -13.68 8.61 13.91
N THR A 382 -13.98 7.47 13.26
CA THR A 382 -14.25 6.18 13.91
C THR A 382 -13.33 5.11 13.34
N ILE A 383 -12.68 4.37 14.22
CA ILE A 383 -11.86 3.21 13.84
C ILE A 383 -12.37 1.96 14.57
N VAL A 384 -12.54 0.88 13.81
CA VAL A 384 -13.01 -0.41 14.29
C VAL A 384 -11.91 -1.43 14.13
N PHE A 385 -11.55 -2.12 15.21
CA PHE A 385 -10.57 -3.18 15.21
C PHE A 385 -11.26 -4.53 15.35
N ASP A 386 -10.92 -5.48 14.49
CA ASP A 386 -11.04 -6.88 14.89
C ASP A 386 -10.02 -7.21 15.98
N LYS A 387 -10.36 -8.15 16.86
CA LYS A 387 -9.41 -8.58 17.91
C LYS A 387 -8.36 -9.52 17.34
N THR A 388 -8.79 -10.62 16.75
CA THR A 388 -7.93 -11.77 16.38
C THR A 388 -7.10 -11.45 15.14
N GLY A 389 -5.78 -11.66 15.21
CA GLY A 389 -4.88 -11.35 14.10
C GLY A 389 -4.60 -9.86 13.88
N THR A 390 -5.34 -8.96 14.52
CA THR A 390 -5.18 -7.51 14.43
C THR A 390 -4.61 -6.92 15.73
N LEU A 391 -5.38 -6.92 16.82
CA LEU A 391 -4.88 -6.53 18.15
C LEU A 391 -4.06 -7.64 18.81
N THR A 392 -4.21 -8.87 18.38
CA THR A 392 -3.45 -10.04 18.79
C THR A 392 -2.54 -10.53 17.66
N LYS A 393 -1.61 -11.44 17.99
CA LYS A 393 -0.69 -12.02 17.00
C LYS A 393 -1.27 -13.18 16.21
N ALA A 394 -2.50 -13.65 16.55
CA ALA A 394 -3.11 -14.89 16.06
C ALA A 394 -2.21 -16.13 16.27
N GLU A 395 -1.40 -16.11 17.30
CA GLU A 395 -0.55 -17.22 17.75
C GLU A 395 -1.01 -17.66 19.14
N PRO A 396 -2.14 -18.35 19.24
CA PRO A 396 -2.65 -18.80 20.53
C PRO A 396 -1.62 -19.70 21.21
N THR A 397 -1.53 -19.56 22.52
CA THR A 397 -0.64 -20.34 23.37
C THR A 397 -1.39 -20.90 24.58
N VAL A 398 -0.99 -22.08 25.06
CA VAL A 398 -1.54 -22.62 26.29
C VAL A 398 -0.96 -21.84 27.48
N ALA A 399 -1.85 -21.11 28.16
CA ALA A 399 -1.51 -20.34 29.36
C ALA A 399 -1.45 -21.27 30.60
N GLU A 400 -2.46 -22.13 30.78
CA GLU A 400 -2.61 -23.00 31.94
C GLU A 400 -3.38 -24.28 31.57
N VAL A 401 -3.06 -25.39 32.23
CA VAL A 401 -3.83 -26.63 32.17
C VAL A 401 -4.42 -26.86 33.56
N VAL A 402 -5.73 -26.85 33.70
CA VAL A 402 -6.43 -27.01 34.98
C VAL A 402 -7.02 -28.42 35.09
N PRO A 403 -6.41 -29.32 35.87
CA PRO A 403 -6.88 -30.71 36.03
C PRO A 403 -8.11 -30.81 36.93
N PHE A 404 -9.05 -31.69 36.61
CA PHE A 404 -10.27 -31.93 37.39
C PHE A 404 -10.37 -33.35 37.96
N ASN A 405 -9.59 -34.30 37.45
CA ASN A 405 -9.67 -35.69 37.84
C ASN A 405 -8.46 -36.17 38.73
N GLY A 406 -7.62 -35.21 39.20
CA GLY A 406 -6.45 -35.49 40.00
C GLY A 406 -5.24 -36.07 39.24
N GLN A 407 -5.30 -36.13 37.90
CA GLN A 407 -4.15 -36.50 37.08
C GLN A 407 -3.15 -35.34 36.94
N ASN A 408 -1.94 -35.70 36.49
CA ASN A 408 -0.87 -34.72 36.27
C ASN A 408 -1.21 -33.83 35.05
N GLU A 409 -0.96 -32.54 35.17
CA GLU A 409 -1.15 -31.55 34.09
C GLU A 409 -0.44 -31.94 32.79
N ASP A 410 0.81 -32.44 32.89
CA ASP A 410 1.60 -32.82 31.71
C ASP A 410 1.01 -34.03 31.00
N GLU A 411 0.42 -34.98 31.76
CA GLU A 411 -0.25 -36.15 31.20
C GLU A 411 -1.53 -35.75 30.46
N LEU A 412 -2.34 -34.85 31.04
CA LEU A 412 -3.54 -34.33 30.41
C LEU A 412 -3.26 -33.47 29.16
N LEU A 413 -2.17 -32.67 29.20
CA LEU A 413 -1.70 -31.92 28.04
C LEU A 413 -1.18 -32.86 26.94
N ARG A 414 -0.49 -33.95 27.30
CA ARG A 414 -0.04 -34.96 26.35
C ARG A 414 -1.19 -35.65 25.64
N ILE A 415 -2.23 -36.02 26.39
CA ILE A 415 -3.48 -36.59 25.83
C ILE A 415 -4.17 -35.60 24.90
N ALA A 416 -4.31 -34.34 25.31
CA ALA A 416 -4.90 -33.32 24.51
C ALA A 416 -4.12 -33.05 23.22
N ALA A 417 -2.78 -33.03 23.29
CA ALA A 417 -1.93 -32.85 22.12
C ALA A 417 -2.04 -34.01 21.13
N CYS A 418 -2.14 -35.25 21.63
CA CYS A 418 -2.36 -36.43 20.81
C CYS A 418 -3.70 -36.38 20.06
N LEU A 419 -4.76 -35.84 20.68
CA LEU A 419 -6.07 -35.66 20.04
C LEU A 419 -6.05 -34.57 18.97
N GLU A 420 -5.34 -33.48 19.23
CA GLU A 420 -5.33 -32.28 18.37
C GLU A 420 -4.29 -32.32 17.26
N GLU A 421 -3.31 -33.26 17.29
CA GLU A 421 -2.18 -33.29 16.35
C GLU A 421 -2.57 -33.37 14.87
N HIS A 422 -3.70 -34.02 14.57
CA HIS A 422 -4.15 -34.23 13.20
C HIS A 422 -5.06 -33.11 12.67
N PHE A 423 -5.32 -32.07 13.47
CA PHE A 423 -6.24 -31.00 13.10
C PHE A 423 -5.53 -29.64 12.95
N PRO A 424 -5.53 -29.07 11.74
CA PRO A 424 -4.74 -27.88 11.44
C PRO A 424 -5.46 -26.58 11.82
N HIS A 425 -6.00 -26.46 13.04
CA HIS A 425 -6.51 -25.16 13.51
C HIS A 425 -5.62 -24.55 14.61
N SER A 426 -5.71 -23.23 14.78
CA SER A 426 -4.78 -22.46 15.62
C SER A 426 -4.75 -22.91 17.09
N MET A 427 -5.89 -23.29 17.67
CA MET A 427 -5.96 -23.79 19.05
C MET A 427 -5.33 -25.18 19.18
N ALA A 428 -5.55 -26.07 18.21
CA ALA A 428 -4.92 -27.38 18.17
C ALA A 428 -3.38 -27.24 18.12
N LYS A 429 -2.88 -26.38 17.24
CA LYS A 429 -1.46 -26.07 17.16
C LYS A 429 -0.89 -25.55 18.49
N ALA A 430 -1.61 -24.70 19.20
CA ALA A 430 -1.20 -24.18 20.51
C ALA A 430 -1.00 -25.31 21.53
N VAL A 431 -1.92 -26.29 21.57
CA VAL A 431 -1.85 -27.45 22.47
C VAL A 431 -0.67 -28.34 22.12
N VAL A 432 -0.49 -28.67 20.84
CA VAL A 432 0.63 -29.48 20.34
C VAL A 432 1.97 -28.80 20.59
N ASP A 433 2.10 -27.52 20.32
CA ASP A 433 3.33 -26.76 20.54
C ASP A 433 3.66 -26.64 22.05
N ALA A 434 2.64 -26.49 22.90
CA ALA A 434 2.84 -26.51 24.36
C ALA A 434 3.36 -27.86 24.85
N ALA A 435 2.83 -28.98 24.36
CA ALA A 435 3.32 -30.31 24.66
C ALA A 435 4.78 -30.50 24.19
N LYS A 436 5.09 -30.09 22.95
CA LYS A 436 6.47 -30.12 22.39
C LYS A 436 7.46 -29.30 23.25
N LYS A 437 7.08 -28.08 23.65
CA LYS A 437 7.92 -27.22 24.51
C LYS A 437 8.23 -27.86 25.87
N ARG A 438 7.27 -28.63 26.44
CA ARG A 438 7.45 -29.39 27.67
C ARG A 438 8.14 -30.76 27.45
N LYS A 439 8.51 -31.08 26.19
CA LYS A 439 9.13 -32.38 25.82
C LYS A 439 8.27 -33.57 26.15
N LEU A 440 6.98 -33.45 25.98
CA LEU A 440 6.01 -34.52 26.21
C LEU A 440 5.87 -35.32 24.92
N ASP A 441 6.78 -36.25 24.70
CA ASP A 441 6.70 -37.14 23.54
C ASP A 441 5.55 -38.14 23.74
N HIS A 442 4.81 -38.40 22.68
CA HIS A 442 3.74 -39.40 22.68
C HIS A 442 3.87 -40.29 21.46
N GLU A 443 3.64 -41.59 21.66
CA GLU A 443 3.30 -42.49 20.55
C GLU A 443 1.82 -42.35 20.26
N GLU A 444 1.39 -42.57 18.99
CA GLU A 444 -0.05 -42.53 18.63
C GLU A 444 -0.83 -43.51 19.50
N MET A 445 -1.64 -42.97 20.42
CA MET A 445 -2.36 -43.72 21.45
C MET A 445 -3.84 -43.91 21.15
N HIS A 446 -4.32 -43.34 20.02
CA HIS A 446 -5.72 -43.36 19.71
C HIS A 446 -6.07 -44.33 18.55
N SER A 447 -7.30 -44.81 18.57
CA SER A 447 -7.94 -45.46 17.44
C SER A 447 -8.46 -44.40 16.45
N LYS A 448 -9.26 -44.80 15.46
CA LYS A 448 -9.84 -43.88 14.47
C LYS A 448 -10.47 -42.65 15.14
N VAL A 449 -9.99 -41.47 14.80
CA VAL A 449 -10.50 -40.18 15.31
C VAL A 449 -11.76 -39.79 14.54
N GLU A 450 -12.82 -39.42 15.24
CA GLU A 450 -14.03 -38.83 14.63
C GLU A 450 -14.04 -37.33 14.90
N TYR A 451 -13.91 -36.56 13.82
CA TYR A 451 -14.00 -35.12 13.84
C TYR A 451 -15.46 -34.67 13.64
N ILE A 452 -15.97 -33.89 14.57
CA ILE A 452 -17.29 -33.28 14.46
C ILE A 452 -17.10 -31.80 14.14
N VAL A 453 -17.39 -31.43 12.89
CA VAL A 453 -17.16 -30.09 12.35
C VAL A 453 -17.74 -29.01 13.26
N ALA A 454 -16.92 -28.01 13.61
CA ALA A 454 -17.24 -26.88 14.48
C ALA A 454 -17.53 -27.19 15.96
N HIS A 455 -17.39 -28.45 16.43
CA HIS A 455 -17.74 -28.84 17.80
C HIS A 455 -16.55 -29.38 18.59
N GLY A 456 -15.82 -30.37 18.03
CA GLY A 456 -14.70 -30.98 18.73
C GLY A 456 -14.31 -32.35 18.17
N ILE A 457 -13.53 -33.06 18.94
CA ILE A 457 -12.94 -34.35 18.59
C ILE A 457 -13.41 -35.40 19.60
N SER A 458 -13.84 -36.57 19.09
CA SER A 458 -14.15 -37.75 19.87
C SER A 458 -13.34 -38.95 19.40
N THR A 459 -12.69 -39.66 20.32
CA THR A 459 -11.91 -40.87 20.02
C THR A 459 -11.85 -41.81 21.21
N THR A 460 -11.14 -42.93 21.06
CA THR A 460 -10.87 -43.87 22.15
C THR A 460 -9.36 -43.95 22.39
N ILE A 461 -8.92 -43.64 23.60
CA ILE A 461 -7.53 -43.74 24.05
C ILE A 461 -7.43 -44.87 25.11
N GLU A 462 -6.58 -45.84 24.89
CA GLU A 462 -6.41 -46.99 25.81
C GLU A 462 -7.75 -47.66 26.20
N GLY A 463 -8.69 -47.71 25.27
CA GLY A 463 -10.01 -48.30 25.51
C GLY A 463 -11.03 -47.37 26.20
N LYS A 464 -10.67 -46.13 26.54
CA LYS A 464 -11.52 -45.14 27.19
C LYS A 464 -11.93 -44.06 26.17
N LYS A 465 -13.21 -43.69 26.19
CA LYS A 465 -13.72 -42.60 25.34
C LYS A 465 -13.12 -41.27 25.81
N ALA A 466 -12.41 -40.58 24.95
CA ALA A 466 -11.83 -39.27 25.19
C ALA A 466 -12.43 -38.25 24.20
N ILE A 467 -12.76 -37.06 24.69
CA ILE A 467 -13.41 -35.99 23.99
C ILE A 467 -12.69 -34.69 24.28
N ILE A 468 -12.39 -33.90 23.23
CA ILE A 468 -11.86 -32.54 23.41
C ILE A 468 -12.64 -31.58 22.54
N GLY A 469 -12.99 -30.41 23.06
CA GLY A 469 -13.76 -29.43 22.30
C GLY A 469 -14.34 -28.28 23.11
N SER A 470 -15.34 -27.61 22.53
CA SER A 470 -16.04 -26.49 23.16
C SER A 470 -16.89 -26.90 24.36
N SER A 471 -17.31 -25.93 25.17
CA SER A 471 -18.24 -26.16 26.29
C SER A 471 -19.54 -26.80 25.82
N HIS A 472 -20.12 -26.30 24.72
CA HIS A 472 -21.33 -26.84 24.13
C HIS A 472 -21.17 -28.32 23.76
N PHE A 473 -20.07 -28.64 23.04
CA PHE A 473 -19.83 -30.02 22.62
C PHE A 473 -19.67 -30.98 23.81
N VAL A 474 -18.88 -30.60 24.80
CA VAL A 474 -18.58 -31.49 25.94
C VAL A 474 -19.77 -31.65 26.87
N PHE A 475 -20.52 -30.57 27.20
CA PHE A 475 -21.54 -30.61 28.23
C PHE A 475 -22.97 -30.76 27.67
N GLU A 476 -23.26 -30.24 26.47
CA GLU A 476 -24.62 -30.28 25.90
C GLU A 476 -24.79 -31.45 24.92
N ASP A 477 -23.86 -31.66 24.00
CA ASP A 477 -23.95 -32.74 23.01
C ASP A 477 -23.55 -34.08 23.62
N GLU A 478 -22.37 -34.17 24.24
CA GLU A 478 -21.80 -35.39 24.78
C GLU A 478 -22.19 -35.64 26.26
N LYS A 479 -22.86 -34.68 26.89
CA LYS A 479 -23.43 -34.77 28.26
C LYS A 479 -22.44 -35.18 29.35
N CYS A 480 -21.19 -34.74 29.19
CA CYS A 480 -20.17 -34.97 30.20
C CYS A 480 -20.48 -34.21 31.49
N THR A 481 -20.02 -34.73 32.61
CA THR A 481 -20.28 -34.16 33.94
C THR A 481 -19.00 -33.59 34.57
N ILE A 482 -19.16 -32.59 35.44
CA ILE A 482 -18.09 -32.09 36.27
C ILE A 482 -17.94 -33.07 37.47
N PRO A 483 -16.70 -33.48 37.83
CA PRO A 483 -16.50 -34.36 39.00
C PRO A 483 -17.07 -33.76 40.28
N GLU A 484 -17.65 -34.62 41.15
CA GLU A 484 -18.21 -34.18 42.43
C GLU A 484 -17.21 -33.41 43.28
N GLY A 485 -17.62 -32.26 43.81
CA GLY A 485 -16.80 -31.37 44.63
C GLY A 485 -15.84 -30.48 43.87
N MET A 486 -15.88 -30.48 42.51
CA MET A 486 -15.04 -29.60 41.65
C MET A 486 -15.81 -28.46 41.03
N GLU A 487 -17.10 -28.26 41.33
CA GLU A 487 -17.99 -27.24 40.78
C GLU A 487 -17.46 -25.81 41.10
N GLU A 488 -16.90 -25.64 42.31
CA GLU A 488 -16.35 -24.35 42.72
C GLU A 488 -15.06 -24.02 41.95
N LYS A 489 -14.21 -25.05 41.72
CA LYS A 489 -13.01 -24.91 40.87
C LYS A 489 -13.36 -24.55 39.43
N PHE A 490 -14.40 -25.18 38.86
CA PHE A 490 -14.91 -24.89 37.52
C PHE A 490 -15.42 -23.45 37.40
N LYS A 491 -16.15 -22.93 38.39
CA LYS A 491 -16.64 -21.56 38.41
C LYS A 491 -15.54 -20.52 38.53
N ASN A 492 -14.41 -20.90 39.14
CA ASN A 492 -13.26 -20.02 39.36
C ASN A 492 -12.19 -20.14 38.27
N LEU A 493 -12.51 -20.74 37.10
CA LEU A 493 -11.60 -20.76 35.95
C LEU A 493 -11.26 -19.33 35.50
N PRO A 494 -10.01 -19.07 35.07
CA PRO A 494 -9.61 -17.76 34.58
C PRO A 494 -10.48 -17.33 33.40
N ASN A 495 -11.14 -16.19 33.56
CA ASN A 495 -12.13 -15.71 32.60
C ASN A 495 -11.52 -14.98 31.40
N GLU A 496 -10.22 -14.65 31.47
CA GLU A 496 -9.46 -13.98 30.40
C GLU A 496 -9.05 -14.91 29.27
N TYR A 497 -9.11 -16.24 29.46
CA TYR A 497 -8.67 -17.24 28.49
C TYR A 497 -9.84 -17.89 27.75
N SER A 498 -9.59 -18.35 26.55
CA SER A 498 -10.47 -19.28 25.85
C SER A 498 -10.27 -20.68 26.45
N HIS A 499 -11.37 -21.40 26.66
CA HIS A 499 -11.33 -22.71 27.31
C HIS A 499 -11.55 -23.83 26.30
N LEU A 500 -10.66 -24.80 26.28
CA LEU A 500 -10.80 -26.06 25.57
C LEU A 500 -10.97 -27.18 26.61
N TYR A 501 -12.07 -27.91 26.52
CA TYR A 501 -12.48 -28.88 27.53
C TYR A 501 -12.11 -30.30 27.10
N LEU A 502 -11.32 -31.00 27.95
CA LEU A 502 -10.97 -32.41 27.79
C LEU A 502 -11.80 -33.24 28.75
N ALA A 503 -12.59 -34.18 28.24
CA ALA A 503 -13.34 -35.14 29.05
C ALA A 503 -12.94 -36.57 28.72
N ILE A 504 -12.88 -37.44 29.74
CA ILE A 504 -12.53 -38.85 29.63
C ILE A 504 -13.62 -39.66 30.34
N GLU A 505 -14.15 -40.69 29.67
CA GLU A 505 -15.25 -41.55 30.18
C GLU A 505 -16.48 -40.74 30.67
N GLY A 506 -16.81 -39.64 29.96
CA GLY A 506 -17.99 -38.82 30.29
C GLY A 506 -17.81 -37.87 31.48
N SER A 507 -16.60 -37.75 32.03
CA SER A 507 -16.27 -36.84 33.13
C SER A 507 -15.19 -35.84 32.69
N LEU A 508 -15.31 -34.56 33.08
CA LEU A 508 -14.33 -33.52 32.82
C LEU A 508 -12.98 -33.89 33.46
N ALA A 509 -11.96 -34.02 32.64
CA ALA A 509 -10.61 -34.36 33.05
C ALA A 509 -9.71 -33.14 33.23
N ALA A 510 -9.77 -32.21 32.26
CA ALA A 510 -9.04 -30.94 32.30
C ALA A 510 -9.73 -29.83 31.52
N VAL A 511 -9.38 -28.60 31.88
CA VAL A 511 -9.64 -27.42 31.04
C VAL A 511 -8.30 -26.84 30.66
N ILE A 512 -8.06 -26.72 29.34
CA ILE A 512 -6.88 -26.10 28.77
C ILE A 512 -7.24 -24.65 28.49
N CYS A 513 -6.58 -23.76 29.21
CA CYS A 513 -6.75 -22.32 29.06
C CYS A 513 -5.82 -21.81 27.96
N ILE A 514 -6.39 -21.26 26.91
CA ILE A 514 -5.66 -20.79 25.73
C ILE A 514 -5.75 -19.27 25.69
N GLU A 515 -4.59 -18.61 25.63
CA GLU A 515 -4.44 -17.18 25.45
C GLU A 515 -4.04 -16.89 24.00
N ASP A 516 -4.71 -15.93 23.36
CA ASP A 516 -4.23 -15.29 22.14
C ASP A 516 -3.54 -13.98 22.57
N PRO A 517 -2.19 -13.92 22.60
CA PRO A 517 -1.48 -12.83 23.21
C PRO A 517 -1.69 -11.52 22.47
N LEU A 518 -2.06 -10.48 23.23
CA LEU A 518 -2.14 -9.13 22.72
C LEU A 518 -0.77 -8.65 22.23
N ARG A 519 -0.76 -7.90 21.14
CA ARG A 519 0.43 -7.18 20.71
C ARG A 519 0.85 -6.17 21.76
N GLU A 520 2.14 -6.13 22.06
CA GLU A 520 2.68 -5.24 23.10
C GLU A 520 2.42 -3.76 22.77
N GLU A 521 2.45 -3.42 21.49
CA GLU A 521 2.24 -2.06 20.98
C GLU A 521 0.74 -1.64 20.94
N ALA A 522 -0.22 -2.56 21.02
CA ALA A 522 -1.64 -2.25 20.82
C ALA A 522 -2.19 -1.12 21.72
N PRO A 523 -1.91 -1.07 23.04
CA PRO A 523 -2.37 0.04 23.87
C PRO A 523 -1.76 1.39 23.49
N ALA A 524 -0.49 1.40 23.09
CA ALA A 524 0.20 2.62 22.64
C ALA A 524 -0.37 3.14 21.32
N VAL A 525 -0.65 2.23 20.38
CA VAL A 525 -1.28 2.53 19.08
C VAL A 525 -2.67 3.11 19.26
N VAL A 526 -3.53 2.50 20.09
CA VAL A 526 -4.88 3.03 20.36
C VAL A 526 -4.81 4.44 20.96
N LYS A 527 -3.91 4.66 21.89
CA LYS A 527 -3.68 5.99 22.49
C LYS A 527 -3.18 7.02 21.47
N ALA A 528 -2.30 6.60 20.55
CA ALA A 528 -1.78 7.48 19.49
C ALA A 528 -2.87 7.83 18.47
N LEU A 529 -3.72 6.87 18.08
CA LEU A 529 -4.84 7.11 17.17
C LEU A 529 -5.88 8.08 17.74
N LYS A 530 -6.20 7.98 19.04
CA LYS A 530 -7.06 8.96 19.72
C LYS A 530 -6.44 10.37 19.68
N LYS A 531 -5.12 10.49 19.86
CA LYS A 531 -4.42 11.78 19.71
C LYS A 531 -4.40 12.29 18.27
N ALA A 532 -4.35 11.38 17.29
CA ALA A 532 -4.35 11.71 15.87
C ALA A 532 -5.74 12.07 15.31
N GLY A 533 -6.79 12.08 16.17
CA GLY A 533 -8.10 12.63 15.81
C GLY A 533 -9.24 11.62 15.72
N PHE A 534 -9.00 10.32 15.93
CA PHE A 534 -10.11 9.37 16.06
C PHE A 534 -10.90 9.62 17.35
N SER A 535 -12.16 10.01 17.19
CA SER A 535 -13.05 10.31 18.32
C SER A 535 -13.68 9.07 18.94
N LYS A 536 -13.67 7.94 18.21
CA LYS A 536 -14.25 6.68 18.61
C LYS A 536 -13.37 5.52 18.16
N VAL A 537 -12.93 4.70 19.11
CA VAL A 537 -12.14 3.47 18.87
C VAL A 537 -12.94 2.30 19.38
N VAL A 538 -13.28 1.35 18.50
CA VAL A 538 -14.15 0.21 18.77
C VAL A 538 -13.37 -1.08 18.57
N MET A 539 -13.61 -2.08 19.43
CA MET A 539 -13.13 -3.46 19.26
C MET A 539 -14.31 -4.38 19.01
N MET A 540 -14.19 -5.27 18.06
CA MET A 540 -15.17 -6.34 17.79
C MET A 540 -14.48 -7.70 17.88
N THR A 541 -15.18 -8.69 18.45
CA THR A 541 -14.64 -10.04 18.62
C THR A 541 -15.76 -11.08 18.69
N GLY A 542 -15.49 -12.29 18.21
CA GLY A 542 -16.33 -13.45 18.42
C GLY A 542 -16.20 -14.07 19.82
N ASP A 543 -15.28 -13.57 20.65
CA ASP A 543 -15.07 -14.09 22.00
C ASP A 543 -16.25 -13.77 22.94
N SER A 544 -16.23 -14.49 24.10
CA SER A 544 -17.19 -14.24 25.16
C SER A 544 -17.09 -12.81 25.71
N GLU A 545 -18.21 -12.31 26.27
CA GLU A 545 -18.29 -11.00 26.92
C GLU A 545 -17.18 -10.76 27.96
N ARG A 546 -16.79 -11.80 28.71
CA ARG A 546 -15.76 -11.71 29.77
C ARG A 546 -14.39 -11.43 29.18
N THR A 547 -13.97 -12.20 28.17
CA THR A 547 -12.70 -12.04 27.46
C THR A 547 -12.66 -10.68 26.75
N ALA A 548 -13.72 -10.33 26.03
CA ALA A 548 -13.81 -9.06 25.33
C ALA A 548 -13.63 -7.85 26.26
N ARG A 549 -14.28 -7.87 27.42
CA ARG A 549 -14.17 -6.80 28.44
C ARG A 549 -12.74 -6.67 28.98
N ALA A 550 -12.09 -7.78 29.29
CA ALA A 550 -10.72 -7.76 29.80
C ALA A 550 -9.71 -7.18 28.79
N VAL A 551 -9.84 -7.61 27.53
CA VAL A 551 -9.01 -7.10 26.41
C VAL A 551 -9.28 -5.62 26.17
N ALA A 552 -10.55 -5.21 26.08
CA ALA A 552 -10.96 -3.83 25.85
C ALA A 552 -10.39 -2.86 26.92
N ALA A 553 -10.45 -3.27 28.17
CA ALA A 553 -9.89 -2.48 29.28
C ALA A 553 -8.35 -2.37 29.20
N ARG A 554 -7.66 -3.43 28.79
CA ARG A 554 -6.20 -3.47 28.65
C ARG A 554 -5.72 -2.65 27.46
N VAL A 555 -6.43 -2.70 26.33
CA VAL A 555 -6.08 -1.95 25.10
C VAL A 555 -6.52 -0.49 25.19
N GLY A 556 -7.58 -0.20 25.93
CA GLY A 556 -8.08 1.15 26.15
C GLY A 556 -8.99 1.67 25.03
N VAL A 557 -9.77 0.80 24.38
CA VAL A 557 -10.80 1.17 23.41
C VAL A 557 -12.00 1.87 24.09
N ASP A 558 -12.82 2.59 23.31
CA ASP A 558 -13.98 3.32 23.84
C ASP A 558 -15.22 2.43 23.97
N GLU A 559 -15.39 1.53 23.01
CA GLU A 559 -16.49 0.55 22.97
C GLU A 559 -15.97 -0.81 22.55
N TYR A 560 -16.62 -1.88 22.98
CA TYR A 560 -16.35 -3.23 22.49
C TYR A 560 -17.66 -4.00 22.27
N TYR A 561 -17.60 -4.97 21.37
CA TYR A 561 -18.70 -5.88 21.07
C TYR A 561 -18.16 -7.30 21.07
N SER A 562 -18.79 -8.17 21.87
CA SER A 562 -18.49 -9.59 22.06
C SER A 562 -19.45 -10.47 21.26
N GLU A 563 -19.09 -11.72 21.02
CA GLU A 563 -19.90 -12.74 20.35
C GLU A 563 -20.44 -12.27 18.98
N VAL A 564 -19.63 -11.47 18.25
CA VAL A 564 -20.03 -10.84 16.99
C VAL A 564 -19.72 -11.78 15.83
N LEU A 565 -20.72 -12.03 14.99
CA LEU A 565 -20.54 -12.75 13.73
C LEU A 565 -19.95 -11.81 12.64
N PRO A 566 -19.32 -12.34 11.58
CA PRO A 566 -18.77 -11.53 10.49
C PRO A 566 -19.80 -10.58 9.85
N GLU A 567 -21.06 -11.02 9.69
CA GLU A 567 -22.15 -10.22 9.14
C GLU A 567 -22.54 -9.05 10.05
N ASP A 568 -22.47 -9.24 11.37
CA ASP A 568 -22.78 -8.19 12.34
C ASP A 568 -21.75 -7.08 12.32
N LYS A 569 -20.47 -7.41 12.04
CA LYS A 569 -19.39 -6.41 11.87
C LYS A 569 -19.70 -5.45 10.72
N ALA A 570 -20.11 -5.99 9.56
CA ALA A 570 -20.49 -5.17 8.41
C ALA A 570 -21.72 -4.30 8.73
N SER A 571 -22.75 -4.88 9.36
CA SER A 571 -23.95 -4.16 9.78
C SER A 571 -23.65 -3.02 10.77
N PHE A 572 -22.66 -3.21 11.66
CA PHE A 572 -22.22 -2.15 12.58
C PHE A 572 -21.58 -0.99 11.81
N VAL A 573 -20.65 -1.29 10.89
CA VAL A 573 -20.00 -0.29 10.05
C VAL A 573 -21.03 0.53 9.27
N GLU A 574 -22.01 -0.12 8.63
CA GLU A 574 -23.08 0.54 7.90
C GLU A 574 -23.94 1.44 8.81
N LYS A 575 -24.25 1.00 10.03
CA LYS A 575 -24.99 1.80 11.01
C LYS A 575 -24.23 3.04 11.44
N GLU A 576 -22.93 2.94 11.67
CA GLU A 576 -22.11 4.11 12.02
C GLU A 576 -22.02 5.09 10.83
N LYS A 577 -21.85 4.59 9.61
CA LYS A 577 -21.90 5.42 8.37
C LYS A 577 -23.25 6.11 8.18
N ALA A 578 -24.35 5.43 8.46
CA ALA A 578 -25.69 6.01 8.40
C ALA A 578 -25.90 7.16 9.41
N LYS A 579 -25.14 7.17 10.51
CA LYS A 579 -25.07 8.30 11.46
C LYS A 579 -24.20 9.46 10.98
N GLY A 580 -23.63 9.37 9.78
CA GLY A 580 -22.75 10.39 9.19
C GLY A 580 -21.28 10.29 9.63
N ARG A 581 -20.89 9.22 10.30
CA ARG A 581 -19.48 8.97 10.68
C ARG A 581 -18.67 8.45 9.50
N LYS A 582 -17.39 8.72 9.54
CA LYS A 582 -16.39 8.16 8.63
C LYS A 582 -15.64 7.04 9.32
N VAL A 583 -15.79 5.82 8.81
CA VAL A 583 -15.36 4.60 9.46
C VAL A 583 -14.19 3.94 8.73
N VAL A 584 -13.13 3.68 9.48
CA VAL A 584 -12.02 2.79 9.07
C VAL A 584 -12.17 1.47 9.81
N MET A 585 -12.09 0.35 9.08
CA MET A 585 -12.13 -1.00 9.65
C MET A 585 -10.77 -1.67 9.48
N LEU A 586 -10.25 -2.25 10.58
CA LEU A 586 -9.04 -3.08 10.58
C LEU A 586 -9.41 -4.52 10.90
N GLY A 587 -8.87 -5.46 10.09
CA GLY A 587 -9.08 -6.89 10.28
C GLY A 587 -7.95 -7.73 9.68
N ASP A 588 -8.03 -9.05 9.82
CA ASP A 588 -7.09 -9.99 9.21
C ASP A 588 -7.37 -10.26 7.72
N GLY A 589 -8.54 -9.85 7.24
CA GLY A 589 -8.97 -9.90 5.85
C GLY A 589 -9.71 -11.17 5.43
N ILE A 590 -9.65 -12.25 6.18
CA ILE A 590 -10.33 -13.51 5.82
C ILE A 590 -11.79 -13.47 6.29
N ASN A 591 -11.98 -13.29 7.59
CA ASN A 591 -13.31 -13.28 8.20
C ASN A 591 -13.99 -11.91 8.15
N ASP A 592 -13.23 -10.86 7.95
CA ASP A 592 -13.67 -9.47 8.02
C ASP A 592 -14.01 -8.83 6.66
N SER A 593 -13.90 -9.60 5.57
CA SER A 593 -14.11 -9.12 4.20
C SER A 593 -15.37 -8.27 4.00
N PRO A 594 -16.54 -8.66 4.52
CA PRO A 594 -17.75 -7.85 4.39
C PRO A 594 -17.63 -6.50 5.13
N ALA A 595 -17.04 -6.48 6.32
CA ALA A 595 -16.87 -5.28 7.12
C ALA A 595 -15.81 -4.34 6.54
N LEU A 596 -14.70 -4.90 6.03
CA LEU A 596 -13.65 -4.14 5.32
C LEU A 596 -14.24 -3.44 4.09
N SER A 597 -15.04 -4.16 3.30
CA SER A 597 -15.70 -3.60 2.11
C SER A 597 -16.77 -2.55 2.42
N ALA A 598 -17.47 -2.69 3.56
CA ALA A 598 -18.51 -1.74 4.00
C ALA A 598 -17.90 -0.41 4.51
N ALA A 599 -16.67 -0.40 5.00
CA ALA A 599 -16.00 0.77 5.56
C ALA A 599 -15.71 1.86 4.50
N ASP A 600 -15.37 3.07 4.93
CA ASP A 600 -14.86 4.13 4.02
C ASP A 600 -13.43 3.80 3.57
N ALA A 601 -12.66 3.11 4.43
CA ALA A 601 -11.41 2.44 4.08
C ALA A 601 -11.26 1.16 4.90
N GLY A 602 -11.12 0.03 4.22
CA GLY A 602 -10.82 -1.27 4.81
C GLY A 602 -9.31 -1.51 4.85
N ILE A 603 -8.76 -1.82 6.01
CA ILE A 603 -7.33 -2.03 6.23
C ILE A 603 -7.09 -3.45 6.70
N ALA A 604 -6.28 -4.20 5.95
CA ALA A 604 -5.84 -5.52 6.36
C ALA A 604 -4.46 -5.47 7.03
N VAL A 605 -4.34 -6.17 8.16
CA VAL A 605 -3.08 -6.38 8.87
C VAL A 605 -2.63 -7.82 8.62
N SER A 606 -1.66 -8.04 7.74
CA SER A 606 -1.30 -9.40 7.34
C SER A 606 0.14 -9.53 6.84
N GLU A 607 0.84 -10.59 7.29
CA GLU A 607 2.14 -10.98 6.74
C GLU A 607 2.04 -11.92 5.53
N GLY A 608 0.93 -12.59 5.30
CA GLY A 608 0.87 -13.66 4.32
C GLY A 608 -0.45 -13.92 3.63
N ALA A 609 -1.57 -13.48 4.19
CA ALA A 609 -2.85 -13.71 3.54
C ALA A 609 -2.99 -12.77 2.32
N GLU A 610 -2.67 -13.29 1.16
CA GLU A 610 -2.85 -12.56 -0.11
C GLU A 610 -4.31 -12.21 -0.36
N ILE A 611 -5.26 -12.96 0.23
CA ILE A 611 -6.70 -12.64 0.27
C ILE A 611 -6.95 -11.26 0.89
N ALA A 612 -6.32 -11.00 2.01
CA ALA A 612 -6.44 -9.72 2.70
C ALA A 612 -6.00 -8.55 1.82
N ARG A 613 -4.92 -8.76 1.03
CA ARG A 613 -4.42 -7.77 0.07
C ARG A 613 -5.38 -7.54 -1.10
N GLU A 614 -6.10 -8.57 -1.53
CA GLU A 614 -7.04 -8.47 -2.64
C GLU A 614 -8.31 -7.71 -2.25
N ILE A 615 -8.83 -7.95 -1.05
CA ILE A 615 -10.12 -7.41 -0.58
C ILE A 615 -9.96 -6.02 0.04
N ALA A 616 -8.93 -5.82 0.88
CA ALA A 616 -8.73 -4.56 1.57
C ALA A 616 -8.27 -3.43 0.65
N ASP A 617 -8.66 -2.22 0.96
CA ASP A 617 -8.26 -0.98 0.27
C ASP A 617 -6.82 -0.58 0.59
N ILE A 618 -6.39 -0.93 1.80
CA ILE A 618 -5.04 -0.67 2.33
C ILE A 618 -4.56 -1.93 3.04
N THR A 619 -3.27 -2.23 2.90
CA THR A 619 -2.64 -3.35 3.61
C THR A 619 -1.45 -2.85 4.41
N ILE A 620 -1.35 -3.28 5.67
CA ILE A 620 -0.23 -2.97 6.57
C ILE A 620 0.49 -4.29 6.90
N GLY A 621 1.83 -4.27 6.96
CA GLY A 621 2.61 -5.44 7.38
C GLY A 621 2.27 -5.88 8.81
N ALA A 622 2.14 -7.18 9.03
CA ALA A 622 1.70 -7.74 10.31
C ALA A 622 2.73 -7.62 11.44
N ASP A 623 3.96 -7.31 11.13
CA ASP A 623 5.06 -7.19 12.09
C ASP A 623 4.96 -5.91 12.96
N ASN A 624 4.13 -4.91 12.55
CA ASN A 624 4.01 -3.68 13.32
C ASN A 624 2.65 -2.97 13.13
N LEU A 625 1.82 -3.00 14.17
CA LEU A 625 0.55 -2.29 14.22
C LEU A 625 0.73 -0.75 14.22
N GLU A 626 1.92 -0.22 14.54
CA GLU A 626 2.21 1.23 14.48
C GLU A 626 2.05 1.79 13.06
N GLY A 627 2.11 0.94 12.03
CA GLY A 627 1.85 1.30 10.64
C GLY A 627 0.54 2.07 10.44
N ILE A 628 -0.50 1.80 11.25
CA ILE A 628 -1.78 2.54 11.14
C ILE A 628 -1.64 4.00 11.59
N VAL A 629 -0.80 4.27 12.58
CA VAL A 629 -0.54 5.64 13.06
C VAL A 629 0.24 6.40 12.00
N ILE A 630 1.25 5.76 11.41
CA ILE A 630 2.05 6.31 10.29
C ILE A 630 1.12 6.63 9.11
N LEU A 631 0.24 5.70 8.74
CA LEU A 631 -0.74 5.90 7.67
C LEU A 631 -1.64 7.11 7.93
N LYS A 632 -2.14 7.28 9.16
CA LYS A 632 -2.94 8.45 9.55
C LYS A 632 -2.15 9.74 9.39
N HIS A 633 -0.89 9.78 9.85
CA HIS A 633 -0.03 10.95 9.70
C HIS A 633 0.26 11.29 8.23
N ILE A 634 0.56 10.29 7.38
CA ILE A 634 0.75 10.48 5.94
C ILE A 634 -0.53 11.03 5.30
N SER A 635 -1.68 10.48 5.66
CA SER A 635 -2.99 10.89 5.13
C SER A 635 -3.32 12.34 5.50
N ASP A 636 -3.15 12.72 6.75
CA ASP A 636 -3.38 14.08 7.24
C ASP A 636 -2.40 15.10 6.58
N ALA A 637 -1.12 14.73 6.48
CA ALA A 637 -0.11 15.55 5.84
C ALA A 637 -0.38 15.71 4.33
N LEU A 638 -0.88 14.67 3.66
CA LEU A 638 -1.32 14.73 2.25
C LEU A 638 -2.46 15.75 2.09
N MET A 639 -3.50 15.65 2.91
CA MET A 639 -4.64 16.58 2.84
C MET A 639 -4.20 18.02 3.10
N LYS A 640 -3.33 18.24 4.08
CA LYS A 640 -2.72 19.55 4.37
C LYS A 640 -1.90 20.07 3.18
N ARG A 641 -1.11 19.22 2.53
CA ARG A 641 -0.33 19.57 1.32
C ARG A 641 -1.24 19.96 0.17
N ILE A 642 -2.29 19.19 -0.09
CA ILE A 642 -3.29 19.47 -1.13
C ILE A 642 -3.92 20.84 -0.91
N HIS A 643 -4.40 21.13 0.31
CA HIS A 643 -4.99 22.43 0.64
C HIS A 643 -4.00 23.60 0.52
N ASN A 644 -2.74 23.38 0.93
CA ASN A 644 -1.70 24.40 0.82
C ASN A 644 -1.32 24.67 -0.64
N ASN A 645 -1.18 23.62 -1.45
CA ASN A 645 -0.95 23.75 -2.90
C ASN A 645 -2.08 24.56 -3.54
N TYR A 646 -3.33 24.20 -3.26
CA TYR A 646 -4.49 24.92 -3.77
C TYR A 646 -4.45 26.42 -3.40
N ARG A 647 -4.24 26.75 -2.12
CA ARG A 647 -4.15 28.15 -1.65
C ARG A 647 -3.00 28.91 -2.32
N THR A 648 -1.85 28.27 -2.45
CA THR A 648 -0.67 28.87 -3.09
C THR A 648 -0.91 29.13 -4.57
N ILE A 649 -1.49 28.17 -5.31
CA ILE A 649 -1.80 28.31 -6.73
C ILE A 649 -2.80 29.44 -6.96
N VAL A 650 -3.89 29.45 -6.20
CA VAL A 650 -4.93 30.48 -6.34
C VAL A 650 -4.37 31.86 -5.97
N GLY A 651 -3.68 32.00 -4.85
CA GLY A 651 -3.13 33.26 -4.39
C GLY A 651 -2.07 33.83 -5.35
N PHE A 652 -1.11 32.98 -5.75
CA PHE A 652 -0.03 33.40 -6.65
C PHE A 652 -0.54 33.79 -8.04
N ASN A 653 -1.41 32.98 -8.64
CA ASN A 653 -1.95 33.25 -9.96
C ASN A 653 -2.86 34.47 -9.97
N THR A 654 -3.67 34.67 -8.93
CA THR A 654 -4.46 35.91 -8.77
C THR A 654 -3.54 37.12 -8.69
N GLY A 655 -2.44 37.05 -7.94
CA GLY A 655 -1.43 38.10 -7.87
C GLY A 655 -0.82 38.44 -9.24
N LEU A 656 -0.45 37.41 -10.03
CA LEU A 656 0.07 37.59 -11.39
C LEU A 656 -0.95 38.26 -12.30
N ILE A 657 -2.23 37.89 -12.26
CA ILE A 657 -3.32 38.50 -13.04
C ILE A 657 -3.44 39.97 -12.68
N LEU A 658 -3.50 40.31 -11.38
CA LEU A 658 -3.64 41.71 -10.93
C LEU A 658 -2.47 42.58 -11.39
N LEU A 659 -1.22 42.08 -11.28
CA LEU A 659 -0.02 42.78 -11.75
C LEU A 659 0.01 42.94 -13.28
N GLY A 660 -0.48 41.93 -14.00
CA GLY A 660 -0.64 42.00 -15.46
C GLY A 660 -1.68 43.05 -15.91
N VAL A 661 -2.85 43.07 -15.25
CA VAL A 661 -3.91 44.08 -15.50
C VAL A 661 -3.44 45.51 -15.16
N ALA A 662 -2.69 45.65 -14.06
CA ALA A 662 -2.04 46.92 -13.71
C ALA A 662 -1.01 47.36 -14.76
N GLY A 663 -0.52 46.43 -15.58
CA GLY A 663 0.51 46.74 -16.61
C GLY A 663 1.95 46.69 -16.05
N ILE A 664 2.14 46.18 -14.83
CA ILE A 664 3.45 46.01 -14.18
C ILE A 664 4.18 44.84 -14.81
N LEU A 665 3.49 43.72 -15.09
CA LEU A 665 4.04 42.52 -15.69
C LEU A 665 3.65 42.43 -17.18
N GLN A 666 4.61 42.05 -17.99
CA GLN A 666 4.35 41.70 -19.40
C GLN A 666 3.80 40.26 -19.51
N PRO A 667 3.03 39.94 -20.56
CA PRO A 667 2.44 38.62 -20.77
C PRO A 667 3.47 37.47 -20.70
N THR A 668 4.64 37.62 -21.32
CA THR A 668 5.72 36.63 -21.31
C THR A 668 6.33 36.45 -19.94
N THR A 669 6.47 37.51 -19.14
CA THR A 669 6.96 37.44 -17.75
C THR A 669 5.93 36.75 -16.86
N SER A 670 4.65 37.07 -17.02
CA SER A 670 3.57 36.38 -16.29
C SER A 670 3.54 34.88 -16.59
N ALA A 671 3.64 34.50 -17.87
CA ALA A 671 3.73 33.10 -18.27
C ALA A 671 4.98 32.37 -17.72
N LEU A 672 6.14 33.04 -17.71
CA LEU A 672 7.37 32.48 -17.15
C LEU A 672 7.24 32.23 -15.64
N LEU A 673 6.74 33.22 -14.90
CA LEU A 673 6.53 33.10 -13.44
C LEU A 673 5.49 32.04 -13.12
N HIS A 674 4.40 31.99 -13.87
CA HIS A 674 3.36 30.96 -13.74
C HIS A 674 3.95 29.55 -13.92
N ASN A 675 4.66 29.28 -15.04
CA ASN A 675 5.26 27.96 -15.29
C ASN A 675 6.34 27.60 -14.26
N THR A 676 7.12 28.60 -13.81
CA THR A 676 8.10 28.39 -12.73
C THR A 676 7.42 27.99 -11.43
N SER A 677 6.33 28.66 -11.05
CA SER A 677 5.56 28.32 -9.84
C SER A 677 4.94 26.94 -9.93
N THR A 678 4.37 26.58 -11.09
CA THR A 678 3.83 25.22 -11.34
C THR A 678 4.90 24.14 -11.16
N LEU A 679 6.09 24.35 -11.72
CA LEU A 679 7.22 23.42 -11.53
C LEU A 679 7.64 23.32 -10.06
N LEU A 680 7.79 24.44 -9.36
CA LEU A 680 8.20 24.44 -7.94
C LEU A 680 7.17 23.75 -7.05
N ILE A 681 5.89 23.97 -7.30
CA ILE A 681 4.80 23.29 -6.56
C ILE A 681 4.80 21.80 -6.89
N GLY A 682 4.96 21.40 -8.15
CA GLY A 682 5.10 20.00 -8.56
C GLY A 682 6.30 19.31 -7.88
N MET A 683 7.47 19.93 -7.92
CA MET A 683 8.66 19.41 -7.22
C MET A 683 8.49 19.33 -5.70
N ASN A 684 7.79 20.28 -5.09
CA ASN A 684 7.48 20.21 -3.65
C ASN A 684 6.49 19.08 -3.35
N SER A 685 5.57 18.80 -4.26
CA SER A 685 4.59 17.70 -4.15
C SER A 685 5.23 16.31 -4.20
N MET A 686 6.43 16.19 -4.76
CA MET A 686 7.21 14.93 -4.82
C MET A 686 7.99 14.62 -3.53
N LYS A 687 8.12 15.57 -2.62
CA LYS A 687 8.85 15.36 -1.35
C LYS A 687 8.04 14.50 -0.39
N ASN A 688 8.74 13.81 0.51
CA ASN A 688 8.09 13.09 1.60
C ASN A 688 7.21 14.02 2.45
N LEU A 689 6.16 13.46 3.02
CA LEU A 689 5.12 14.18 3.77
C LEU A 689 5.46 14.27 5.24
N VAL A 690 6.04 13.19 5.78
CA VAL A 690 6.35 13.04 7.21
C VAL A 690 7.86 13.01 7.38
N SER A 691 8.37 13.69 8.40
CA SER A 691 9.78 13.60 8.77
C SER A 691 10.00 12.42 9.71
N THR A 692 11.16 11.77 9.61
CA THR A 692 11.58 10.66 10.50
C THR A 692 11.63 11.05 11.98
N GLU A 693 11.51 12.32 12.32
CA GLU A 693 11.49 12.84 13.69
C GLU A 693 10.05 13.00 14.25
N GLU A 694 9.03 12.90 13.38
CA GLU A 694 7.61 13.03 13.75
C GLU A 694 6.92 11.66 13.94
N ILE A 695 7.62 10.59 13.63
CA ILE A 695 7.22 9.18 13.82
C ILE A 695 7.92 8.65 15.08
#